data_f67ce5b9840760df7589733336d55b9b
#
_entry.id   f67ce5b9840760df7589733336d55b9b
#
_cell.length_a   1.000
_cell.length_b   1.000
_cell.length_c   1.000
_cell.angle_alpha   90.00
_cell.angle_beta   90.00
_cell.angle_gamma   90.00
#
_symmetry.space_group_name_H-M   'P 1'
#
loop_
_entity.id
_entity.type
_entity.pdbx_description
1 polymer ?
#
loop_
_entity_poly.entity_id
_entity_poly.type
_entity_poly.pdbx_seq_one_letter_code
_entity_poly.pdbx_strand_id
1 'polypeptide(L)'
;MLCKEIDMKLYIIANRLPVKVAGTNGKFAFSRSEGGLATGLDSLQTSYEKHWIGWPGICANEEKDQQEINEKLQEMNFHPVFLSEKQIENYYEGYSNSTIWPLCHYFYAYTLYKNCFWQSYQQVNRLFYEEICRLVRPGDKVWIQDYQLMLLPGMLRKIYPELCIGYFHHIPFPSYELFRILPERAEILKGLLGADFIAFHTHDYMRHFISAVERVLHLDFKLDEVQINNRVTRVEALPMGINYESYHKASENKEVHQAIERTRKLFGEHKLILSVDRLDYSKGILHRLRGFATFLEHHAEYHGKVTLAMVIVPSRDHVGSYAELKTKIDEEIGSINGRYSTMNWTPVCYFYHGFSLEELTAMYYVADIALVTPLRDGMNLVAKEYVATKCDNPGVLILSEMAGAAVELTDAIQINPNDTEQIENAICQALEMPEEEQKQRLQRMQSILSVQTVNKWAADFVNELNATCMKNDMLRKKRIVAATIAQIKLKYNQAKQRLILLDYDGTLTALKPRPEDAQPTPELISILQQLASDPANHIVINSGRDHFTLEKWLGSLPVSMAAEHGAFYKENGVWHKNIKKIEWGAGILSILQMFVDRTPRSHLEVKETALAWHYRESDAWLGTLRAQQLVNTLISLCTRQKLQILQGNKVIEIKSPDCNKGSEVGRLLANRRYDFVIAMGDDTTDEDMFQALPKSAIAIKIGSVSEAANYHLSAQSDVLPFLRSLLCLLYTSDAADDKA
;
A
#
# COMPACT_ATOMS: atom_id res chain seq x y z
N MET A 1 1.59 32.49 -22.95
CA MET A 1 2.04 31.28 -23.64
C MET A 1 1.11 30.18 -23.20
N LEU A 2 0.13 29.84 -24.03
CA LEU A 2 -0.73 28.69 -23.84
C LEU A 2 0.15 27.43 -24.01
N CYS A 3 0.50 26.76 -22.92
CA CYS A 3 0.99 25.39 -22.99
C CYS A 3 -0.11 24.56 -23.66
N LYS A 4 0.19 23.96 -24.80
CA LYS A 4 -0.59 22.85 -25.32
C LYS A 4 -0.72 21.87 -24.17
N GLU A 5 -1.95 21.56 -23.76
CA GLU A 5 -2.25 20.40 -22.95
C GLU A 5 -1.65 19.20 -23.69
N ILE A 6 -0.58 18.65 -23.14
CA ILE A 6 -0.04 17.37 -23.59
C ILE A 6 -1.14 16.38 -23.21
N ASP A 7 -1.70 15.68 -24.17
CA ASP A 7 -2.67 14.59 -23.94
C ASP A 7 -1.99 13.50 -23.10
N MET A 8 -2.06 13.66 -21.77
CA MET A 8 -1.48 12.70 -20.83
C MET A 8 -2.33 11.43 -20.82
N LYS A 9 -1.66 10.28 -20.92
CA LYS A 9 -2.31 8.98 -20.98
C LYS A 9 -2.28 8.28 -19.63
N LEU A 10 -3.36 7.53 -19.36
CA LEU A 10 -3.44 6.58 -18.25
C LEU A 10 -3.45 5.16 -18.84
N TYR A 11 -2.36 4.45 -18.65
CA TYR A 11 -2.23 3.04 -19.01
C TYR A 11 -2.72 2.17 -17.85
N ILE A 12 -3.80 1.43 -18.09
CA ILE A 12 -4.35 0.43 -17.18
C ILE A 12 -3.79 -0.92 -17.57
N ILE A 13 -3.00 -1.53 -16.70
CA ILE A 13 -2.30 -2.77 -16.96
C ILE A 13 -2.98 -3.88 -16.18
N ALA A 14 -3.56 -4.84 -16.86
CA ALA A 14 -4.23 -5.99 -16.25
C ALA A 14 -3.79 -7.29 -16.92
N ASN A 15 -3.86 -8.40 -16.17
CA ASN A 15 -3.52 -9.71 -16.75
C ASN A 15 -4.32 -10.01 -18.03
N ARG A 16 -5.62 -9.65 -18.06
CA ARG A 16 -6.49 -9.80 -19.25
C ARG A 16 -7.06 -8.46 -19.67
N LEU A 17 -7.11 -8.25 -20.99
CA LEU A 17 -7.86 -7.14 -21.58
C LEU A 17 -9.37 -7.29 -21.28
N PRO A 18 -10.13 -6.17 -21.17
CA PRO A 18 -11.58 -6.19 -20.97
C PRO A 18 -12.34 -6.56 -22.26
N VAL A 19 -11.81 -7.49 -23.01
CA VAL A 19 -12.36 -7.98 -24.27
C VAL A 19 -12.16 -9.49 -24.36
N LYS A 20 -13.15 -10.21 -24.86
CA LYS A 20 -13.03 -11.62 -25.25
C LYS A 20 -12.76 -11.68 -26.76
N VAL A 21 -11.64 -12.28 -27.11
CA VAL A 21 -11.29 -12.60 -28.50
C VAL A 21 -11.52 -14.09 -28.70
N ALA A 22 -12.36 -14.44 -29.67
CA ALA A 22 -12.66 -15.83 -30.02
C ALA A 22 -12.54 -16.04 -31.52
N GLY A 23 -11.99 -17.16 -31.95
CA GLY A 23 -11.83 -17.50 -33.36
C GLY A 23 -10.49 -18.15 -33.65
N THR A 24 -10.31 -18.56 -34.90
CA THR A 24 -9.09 -19.21 -35.42
C THR A 24 -8.90 -18.84 -36.89
N ASN A 25 -7.64 -18.90 -37.39
CA ASN A 25 -7.29 -18.80 -38.80
C ASN A 25 -7.83 -17.51 -39.47
N GLY A 26 -7.56 -16.34 -38.88
CA GLY A 26 -7.90 -15.07 -39.48
C GLY A 26 -9.39 -14.69 -39.42
N LYS A 27 -10.20 -15.35 -38.57
CA LYS A 27 -11.59 -14.97 -38.30
C LYS A 27 -11.81 -14.81 -36.80
N PHE A 28 -11.58 -13.58 -36.32
CA PHE A 28 -11.69 -13.26 -34.90
C PHE A 28 -12.95 -12.44 -34.61
N ALA A 29 -13.69 -12.86 -33.61
CA ALA A 29 -14.81 -12.11 -33.05
C ALA A 29 -14.38 -11.44 -31.75
N PHE A 30 -14.77 -10.18 -31.58
CA PHE A 30 -14.44 -9.36 -30.42
C PHE A 30 -15.73 -9.04 -29.66
N SER A 31 -15.79 -9.34 -28.38
CA SER A 31 -16.91 -8.98 -27.51
C SER A 31 -16.38 -8.40 -26.20
N ARG A 32 -17.11 -7.44 -25.61
CA ARG A 32 -16.72 -6.91 -24.29
C ARG A 32 -16.76 -8.01 -23.24
N SER A 33 -15.80 -7.97 -22.32
CA SER A 33 -15.78 -8.86 -21.18
C SER A 33 -16.70 -8.31 -20.09
N GLU A 34 -17.61 -9.15 -19.62
CA GLU A 34 -18.47 -8.84 -18.48
C GLU A 34 -17.68 -9.09 -17.18
N GLY A 35 -17.12 -8.02 -16.60
CA GLY A 35 -16.38 -8.11 -15.35
C GLY A 35 -16.46 -6.79 -14.58
N GLY A 36 -16.71 -6.85 -13.27
CA GLY A 36 -16.89 -5.65 -12.43
C GLY A 36 -15.72 -4.65 -12.53
N LEU A 37 -14.48 -5.13 -12.63
CA LEU A 37 -13.30 -4.28 -12.81
C LEU A 37 -13.31 -3.58 -14.20
N ALA A 38 -13.56 -4.34 -15.25
CA ALA A 38 -13.56 -3.81 -16.62
C ALA A 38 -14.65 -2.76 -16.81
N THR A 39 -15.87 -3.08 -16.40
CA THR A 39 -17.03 -2.17 -16.48
C THR A 39 -16.80 -0.91 -15.62
N GLY A 40 -16.21 -1.08 -14.44
CA GLY A 40 -15.94 0.04 -13.52
C GLY A 40 -14.88 1.00 -14.05
N LEU A 41 -13.79 0.51 -14.59
CA LEU A 41 -12.71 1.35 -15.13
C LEU A 41 -13.06 1.96 -16.49
N ASP A 42 -13.93 1.31 -17.28
CA ASP A 42 -14.46 1.90 -18.52
C ASP A 42 -15.31 3.15 -18.25
N SER A 43 -16.09 3.13 -17.17
CA SER A 43 -16.94 4.26 -16.78
C SER A 43 -16.19 5.41 -16.09
N LEU A 44 -14.90 5.24 -15.77
CA LEU A 44 -14.08 6.26 -15.11
C LEU A 44 -14.04 7.55 -15.94
N GLN A 45 -14.62 8.62 -15.39
CA GLN A 45 -14.49 9.96 -15.95
C GLN A 45 -13.15 10.57 -15.50
N THR A 46 -12.23 10.71 -16.43
CA THR A 46 -10.91 11.28 -16.20
C THR A 46 -10.52 12.19 -17.35
N SER A 47 -9.63 13.16 -17.07
CA SER A 47 -9.01 14.00 -18.08
C SER A 47 -7.92 13.27 -18.89
N TYR A 48 -7.57 12.04 -18.52
CA TYR A 48 -6.57 11.23 -19.21
C TYR A 48 -7.20 10.39 -20.32
N GLU A 49 -6.49 10.26 -21.44
CA GLU A 49 -6.82 9.24 -22.45
C GLU A 49 -6.49 7.85 -21.90
N LYS A 50 -7.49 6.96 -21.82
CA LYS A 50 -7.33 5.61 -21.25
C LYS A 50 -6.82 4.64 -22.30
N HIS A 51 -5.77 3.91 -21.95
CA HIS A 51 -5.22 2.79 -22.70
C HIS A 51 -5.16 1.55 -21.82
N TRP A 52 -5.42 0.38 -22.39
CA TRP A 52 -5.30 -0.88 -21.69
C TRP A 52 -4.16 -1.73 -22.26
N ILE A 53 -3.41 -2.38 -21.37
CA ILE A 53 -2.37 -3.35 -21.74
C ILE A 53 -2.69 -4.67 -21.04
N GLY A 54 -2.78 -5.76 -21.81
CA GLY A 54 -3.12 -7.06 -21.25
C GLY A 54 -3.12 -8.20 -22.24
N TRP A 55 -3.23 -9.42 -21.74
CA TRP A 55 -3.41 -10.61 -22.57
C TRP A 55 -4.82 -10.62 -23.15
N PRO A 56 -4.99 -10.84 -24.48
CA PRO A 56 -6.31 -10.87 -25.12
C PRO A 56 -7.13 -12.13 -24.80
N GLY A 57 -6.57 -13.08 -24.05
CA GLY A 57 -7.27 -14.29 -23.62
C GLY A 57 -7.23 -15.44 -24.61
N ILE A 58 -6.48 -15.31 -25.68
CA ILE A 58 -6.27 -16.31 -26.72
C ILE A 58 -4.77 -16.51 -26.98
N CYS A 59 -4.39 -17.74 -27.36
CA CYS A 59 -3.07 -18.02 -27.92
C CYS A 59 -3.10 -17.74 -29.42
N ALA A 60 -2.27 -16.82 -29.88
CA ALA A 60 -2.04 -16.57 -31.30
C ALA A 60 -0.57 -16.91 -31.59
N ASN A 61 -0.34 -18.06 -32.21
CA ASN A 61 1.01 -18.56 -32.49
C ASN A 61 1.56 -18.03 -33.83
N GLU A 62 0.69 -17.62 -34.74
CA GLU A 62 1.08 -17.07 -36.05
C GLU A 62 1.16 -15.53 -36.00
N GLU A 63 2.23 -14.98 -36.55
CA GLU A 63 2.42 -13.51 -36.63
C GLU A 63 1.26 -12.80 -37.31
N LYS A 64 0.66 -13.42 -38.34
CA LYS A 64 -0.49 -12.87 -39.05
C LYS A 64 -1.71 -12.71 -38.14
N ASP A 65 -1.99 -13.73 -37.32
CA ASP A 65 -3.11 -13.68 -36.36
C ASP A 65 -2.86 -12.63 -35.27
N GLN A 66 -1.60 -12.55 -34.76
CA GLN A 66 -1.23 -11.49 -33.83
C GLN A 66 -1.40 -10.10 -34.42
N GLN A 67 -1.01 -9.90 -35.65
CA GLN A 67 -1.16 -8.61 -36.35
C GLN A 67 -2.62 -8.22 -36.49
N GLU A 68 -3.50 -9.12 -36.96
CA GLU A 68 -4.94 -8.86 -37.14
C GLU A 68 -5.61 -8.53 -35.77
N ILE A 69 -5.32 -9.29 -34.76
CA ILE A 69 -5.83 -9.04 -33.39
C ILE A 69 -5.32 -7.67 -32.87
N ASN A 70 -4.04 -7.37 -33.09
CA ASN A 70 -3.44 -6.13 -32.61
C ASN A 70 -4.06 -4.89 -33.32
N GLU A 71 -4.22 -4.93 -34.62
CA GLU A 71 -4.83 -3.83 -35.39
C GLU A 71 -6.24 -3.51 -34.86
N LYS A 72 -7.08 -4.54 -34.66
CA LYS A 72 -8.43 -4.37 -34.10
C LYS A 72 -8.48 -3.85 -32.69
N LEU A 73 -7.58 -4.32 -31.82
CA LEU A 73 -7.51 -3.90 -30.44
C LEU A 73 -6.99 -2.46 -30.30
N GLN A 74 -6.06 -2.05 -31.15
CA GLN A 74 -5.54 -0.68 -31.19
C GLN A 74 -6.62 0.36 -31.54
N GLU A 75 -7.62 0.02 -32.37
CA GLU A 75 -8.77 0.88 -32.63
C GLU A 75 -9.55 1.23 -31.34
N MET A 76 -9.43 0.41 -30.31
CA MET A 76 -10.06 0.57 -28.99
C MET A 76 -9.12 1.07 -27.89
N ASN A 77 -7.90 1.49 -28.23
CA ASN A 77 -6.82 1.82 -27.28
C ASN A 77 -6.40 0.62 -26.40
N PHE A 78 -6.50 -0.60 -26.93
CA PHE A 78 -6.06 -1.82 -26.26
C PHE A 78 -4.76 -2.32 -26.88
N HIS A 79 -3.79 -2.67 -26.05
CA HIS A 79 -2.46 -3.14 -26.44
C HIS A 79 -2.27 -4.58 -25.95
N PRO A 80 -2.27 -5.57 -26.83
CA PRO A 80 -2.21 -6.97 -26.44
C PRO A 80 -0.79 -7.40 -26.07
N VAL A 81 -0.68 -8.17 -25.00
CA VAL A 81 0.51 -8.97 -24.66
C VAL A 81 0.19 -10.43 -24.95
N PHE A 82 0.77 -10.98 -25.99
CA PHE A 82 0.52 -12.37 -26.39
C PHE A 82 1.34 -13.33 -25.53
N LEU A 83 0.69 -14.41 -25.07
CA LEU A 83 1.26 -15.46 -24.25
C LEU A 83 1.21 -16.79 -25.01
N SER A 84 2.30 -17.57 -24.95
CA SER A 84 2.32 -18.95 -25.41
C SER A 84 1.56 -19.87 -24.45
N GLU A 85 1.12 -21.04 -24.93
CA GLU A 85 0.46 -22.07 -24.10
C GLU A 85 1.29 -22.42 -22.85
N LYS A 86 2.61 -22.60 -23.00
CA LYS A 86 3.50 -22.89 -21.89
C LYS A 86 3.58 -21.74 -20.88
N GLN A 87 3.50 -20.50 -21.32
CA GLN A 87 3.42 -19.35 -20.41
C GLN A 87 2.09 -19.30 -19.68
N ILE A 88 0.97 -19.60 -20.36
CA ILE A 88 -0.32 -19.68 -19.69
C ILE A 88 -0.31 -20.79 -18.64
N GLU A 89 0.16 -21.99 -18.98
CA GLU A 89 0.27 -23.12 -18.05
C GLU A 89 1.14 -22.77 -16.82
N ASN A 90 2.34 -22.22 -17.01
CA ASN A 90 3.27 -22.03 -15.89
C ASN A 90 3.08 -20.70 -15.14
N TYR A 91 2.71 -19.61 -15.84
CA TYR A 91 2.52 -18.30 -15.23
C TYR A 91 1.11 -18.13 -14.68
N TYR A 92 0.07 -18.34 -15.52
CA TYR A 92 -1.31 -18.08 -15.12
C TYR A 92 -1.87 -19.21 -14.26
N GLU A 93 -1.88 -20.44 -14.76
CA GLU A 93 -2.39 -21.61 -14.01
C GLU A 93 -1.40 -22.02 -12.90
N GLY A 94 -0.10 -21.93 -13.19
CA GLY A 94 0.97 -22.28 -12.26
C GLY A 94 1.16 -21.24 -11.17
N TYR A 95 2.08 -20.28 -11.37
CA TYR A 95 2.48 -19.36 -10.30
C TYR A 95 1.32 -18.51 -9.77
N SER A 96 0.51 -17.93 -10.65
CA SER A 96 -0.59 -17.07 -10.24
C SER A 96 -1.70 -17.86 -9.50
N ASN A 97 -2.18 -18.96 -10.07
CA ASN A 97 -3.38 -19.65 -9.57
C ASN A 97 -3.10 -20.90 -8.74
N SER A 98 -1.90 -21.50 -8.83
CA SER A 98 -1.51 -22.64 -8.00
C SER A 98 -0.49 -22.31 -6.92
N THR A 99 0.13 -21.09 -6.94
CA THR A 99 1.03 -20.65 -5.88
C THR A 99 0.45 -19.46 -5.12
N ILE A 100 0.24 -18.30 -5.79
CA ILE A 100 -0.18 -17.06 -5.11
C ILE A 100 -1.64 -17.12 -4.65
N TRP A 101 -2.56 -17.55 -5.53
CA TRP A 101 -3.99 -17.59 -5.20
C TRP A 101 -4.29 -18.40 -3.93
N PRO A 102 -3.89 -19.68 -3.81
CA PRO A 102 -4.18 -20.45 -2.60
C PRO A 102 -3.49 -19.88 -1.36
N LEU A 103 -2.26 -19.39 -1.47
CA LEU A 103 -1.54 -18.76 -0.36
C LEU A 103 -2.30 -17.54 0.17
N CYS A 104 -2.72 -16.64 -0.72
CA CYS A 104 -3.44 -15.41 -0.37
C CYS A 104 -4.83 -15.68 0.22
N HIS A 105 -5.48 -16.77 -0.19
CA HIS A 105 -6.77 -17.20 0.35
C HIS A 105 -6.66 -18.14 1.54
N TYR A 106 -5.47 -18.36 2.11
CA TYR A 106 -5.20 -19.20 3.29
C TYR A 106 -5.39 -20.72 3.06
N PHE A 107 -5.35 -21.14 1.81
CA PHE A 107 -5.37 -22.57 1.42
C PHE A 107 -3.94 -23.05 1.12
N TYR A 108 -3.02 -22.79 2.05
CA TYR A 108 -1.60 -23.08 1.86
C TYR A 108 -1.30 -24.55 1.53
N ALA A 109 -2.16 -25.50 1.95
CA ALA A 109 -2.03 -26.90 1.60
C ALA A 109 -2.18 -27.20 0.10
N TYR A 110 -2.81 -26.31 -0.66
CA TYR A 110 -2.96 -26.40 -2.12
C TYR A 110 -1.83 -25.67 -2.88
N THR A 111 -0.93 -24.99 -2.16
CA THR A 111 0.13 -24.20 -2.78
C THR A 111 1.21 -25.08 -3.40
N LEU A 112 1.47 -24.88 -4.68
CA LEU A 112 2.51 -25.60 -5.42
C LEU A 112 3.71 -24.70 -5.67
N TYR A 113 4.89 -25.15 -5.25
CA TYR A 113 6.15 -24.46 -5.46
C TYR A 113 6.96 -25.16 -6.55
N LYS A 114 7.07 -24.55 -7.74
CA LYS A 114 7.86 -25.04 -8.86
C LYS A 114 8.71 -23.90 -9.44
N ASN A 115 10.00 -24.16 -9.64
CA ASN A 115 10.91 -23.15 -10.19
C ASN A 115 10.49 -22.66 -11.60
N CYS A 116 9.95 -23.58 -12.44
CA CYS A 116 9.44 -23.21 -13.77
C CYS A 116 8.25 -22.23 -13.70
N PHE A 117 7.43 -22.30 -12.65
CA PHE A 117 6.34 -21.37 -12.42
C PHE A 117 6.87 -19.96 -12.16
N TRP A 118 7.83 -19.84 -11.24
CA TRP A 118 8.46 -18.56 -10.92
C TRP A 118 9.19 -17.96 -12.13
N GLN A 119 9.97 -18.76 -12.86
CA GLN A 119 10.66 -18.31 -14.07
C GLN A 119 9.69 -17.78 -15.12
N SER A 120 8.57 -18.48 -15.34
CA SER A 120 7.54 -18.04 -16.27
C SER A 120 6.85 -16.76 -15.79
N TYR A 121 6.62 -16.62 -14.47
CA TYR A 121 6.07 -15.41 -13.87
C TYR A 121 6.98 -14.19 -14.11
N GLN A 122 8.29 -14.36 -13.94
CA GLN A 122 9.26 -13.31 -14.25
C GLN A 122 9.28 -12.97 -15.76
N GLN A 123 9.25 -13.97 -16.63
CA GLN A 123 9.25 -13.78 -18.09
C GLN A 123 8.01 -13.03 -18.57
N VAL A 124 6.82 -13.39 -18.08
CA VAL A 124 5.59 -12.73 -18.48
C VAL A 124 5.53 -11.29 -17.96
N ASN A 125 5.91 -11.04 -16.69
CA ASN A 125 6.04 -9.67 -16.18
C ASN A 125 7.01 -8.85 -17.06
N ARG A 126 8.05 -9.48 -17.61
CA ARG A 126 8.98 -8.83 -18.55
C ARG A 126 8.34 -8.51 -19.90
N LEU A 127 7.49 -9.39 -20.44
CA LEU A 127 6.74 -9.09 -21.68
C LEU A 127 5.85 -7.86 -21.51
N PHE A 128 5.12 -7.77 -20.37
CA PHE A 128 4.34 -6.58 -20.03
C PHE A 128 5.22 -5.34 -19.90
N TYR A 129 6.35 -5.45 -19.23
CA TYR A 129 7.32 -4.37 -19.13
C TYR A 129 7.80 -3.89 -20.50
N GLU A 130 8.17 -4.80 -21.41
CA GLU A 130 8.64 -4.46 -22.75
C GLU A 130 7.58 -3.75 -23.58
N GLU A 131 6.31 -4.15 -23.47
CA GLU A 131 5.21 -3.47 -24.15
C GLU A 131 4.96 -2.07 -23.61
N ILE A 132 4.97 -1.90 -22.28
CA ILE A 132 4.84 -0.58 -21.66
C ILE A 132 5.99 0.35 -22.09
N CYS A 133 7.21 -0.13 -22.16
CA CYS A 133 8.37 0.66 -22.59
C CYS A 133 8.27 1.19 -24.03
N ARG A 134 7.50 0.52 -24.90
CA ARG A 134 7.25 0.99 -26.27
C ARG A 134 6.24 2.14 -26.31
N LEU A 135 5.34 2.21 -25.36
CA LEU A 135 4.17 3.08 -25.38
C LEU A 135 4.33 4.32 -24.49
N VAL A 136 4.89 4.15 -23.32
CA VAL A 136 4.93 5.15 -22.24
C VAL A 136 5.83 6.34 -22.62
N ARG A 137 5.36 7.56 -22.32
CA ARG A 137 6.08 8.82 -22.51
C ARG A 137 6.18 9.60 -21.20
N PRO A 138 7.11 10.57 -21.10
CA PRO A 138 7.15 11.46 -19.95
C PRO A 138 5.83 12.19 -19.70
N GLY A 139 5.32 12.10 -18.47
CA GLY A 139 4.02 12.67 -18.08
C GLY A 139 2.87 11.66 -18.04
N ASP A 140 3.00 10.51 -18.71
CA ASP A 140 2.02 9.43 -18.65
C ASP A 140 1.99 8.76 -17.27
N LYS A 141 0.89 8.04 -17.00
CA LYS A 141 0.67 7.30 -15.76
C LYS A 141 0.37 5.85 -16.05
N VAL A 142 0.79 5.00 -15.13
CA VAL A 142 0.60 3.55 -15.21
C VAL A 142 -0.15 3.09 -13.97
N TRP A 143 -1.26 2.37 -14.16
CA TRP A 143 -2.05 1.76 -13.09
C TRP A 143 -2.09 0.24 -13.28
N ILE A 144 -1.31 -0.47 -12.47
CA ILE A 144 -1.12 -1.92 -12.55
C ILE A 144 -2.14 -2.62 -11.65
N GLN A 145 -2.77 -3.66 -12.18
CA GLN A 145 -3.83 -4.41 -11.52
C GLN A 145 -3.36 -5.80 -11.13
N ASP A 146 -3.53 -6.11 -9.85
CA ASP A 146 -3.62 -7.43 -9.25
C ASP A 146 -2.34 -8.31 -9.23
N TYR A 147 -2.43 -9.45 -8.57
CA TYR A 147 -1.36 -10.34 -8.14
C TYR A 147 -0.55 -11.00 -9.28
N GLN A 148 -1.03 -10.97 -10.50
CA GLN A 148 -0.30 -11.49 -11.65
C GLN A 148 0.91 -10.62 -12.05
N LEU A 149 0.95 -9.36 -11.66
CA LEU A 149 1.90 -8.35 -12.15
C LEU A 149 2.71 -7.67 -11.04
N MET A 150 2.96 -8.37 -9.93
CA MET A 150 3.60 -7.79 -8.74
C MET A 150 5.07 -7.37 -8.94
N LEU A 151 5.77 -7.89 -9.96
CA LEU A 151 7.16 -7.50 -10.25
C LEU A 151 7.24 -6.25 -11.13
N LEU A 152 6.18 -5.96 -11.87
CA LEU A 152 6.15 -4.94 -12.92
C LEU A 152 6.46 -3.52 -12.41
N PRO A 153 5.91 -3.05 -11.26
CA PRO A 153 6.24 -1.72 -10.76
C PRO A 153 7.75 -1.53 -10.52
N GLY A 154 8.41 -2.54 -9.95
CA GLY A 154 9.84 -2.52 -9.69
C GLY A 154 10.70 -2.56 -10.96
N MET A 155 10.25 -3.27 -12.01
CA MET A 155 10.92 -3.29 -13.30
C MET A 155 10.86 -1.91 -13.97
N LEU A 156 9.68 -1.30 -14.00
CA LEU A 156 9.47 0.04 -14.58
C LEU A 156 10.26 1.10 -13.83
N ARG A 157 10.25 1.08 -12.50
CA ARG A 157 10.93 2.09 -11.68
C ARG A 157 12.44 2.15 -11.91
N LYS A 158 13.07 1.01 -12.22
CA LYS A 158 14.53 0.96 -12.49
C LYS A 158 14.91 1.78 -13.72
N ILE A 159 14.07 1.82 -14.74
CA ILE A 159 14.35 2.47 -16.02
C ILE A 159 13.71 3.86 -16.11
N TYR A 160 12.53 4.01 -15.53
CA TYR A 160 11.76 5.25 -15.49
C TYR A 160 11.62 5.76 -14.04
N PRO A 161 12.67 6.41 -13.49
CA PRO A 161 12.64 6.89 -12.10
C PRO A 161 11.53 7.92 -11.82
N GLU A 162 11.03 8.60 -12.86
CA GLU A 162 10.04 9.67 -12.76
C GLU A 162 8.62 9.24 -13.12
N LEU A 163 8.44 8.02 -13.64
CA LEU A 163 7.14 7.50 -14.04
C LEU A 163 6.20 7.40 -12.83
N CYS A 164 4.99 7.91 -13.00
CA CYS A 164 3.93 7.81 -11.99
C CYS A 164 3.29 6.42 -12.06
N ILE A 165 3.50 5.58 -11.04
CA ILE A 165 3.10 4.18 -11.02
C ILE A 165 2.19 3.91 -9.83
N GLY A 166 0.93 3.51 -10.12
CA GLY A 166 -0.02 2.98 -9.16
C GLY A 166 -0.14 1.45 -9.26
N TYR A 167 -0.44 0.80 -8.14
CA TYR A 167 -0.73 -0.63 -8.07
C TYR A 167 -1.95 -0.89 -7.19
N PHE A 168 -2.86 -1.74 -7.66
CA PHE A 168 -4.01 -2.19 -6.87
C PHE A 168 -4.02 -3.71 -6.72
N HIS A 169 -4.19 -4.19 -5.50
CA HIS A 169 -4.24 -5.61 -5.15
C HIS A 169 -5.68 -6.04 -4.86
N HIS A 170 -6.27 -6.88 -5.73
CA HIS A 170 -7.69 -7.23 -5.66
C HIS A 170 -8.02 -8.45 -4.81
N ILE A 171 -7.05 -9.28 -4.49
CA ILE A 171 -7.24 -10.45 -3.65
C ILE A 171 -6.81 -10.19 -2.21
N PRO A 172 -7.15 -11.04 -1.22
CA PRO A 172 -6.61 -10.90 0.12
C PRO A 172 -5.09 -10.87 0.13
N PHE A 173 -4.47 -9.92 0.83
CA PHE A 173 -3.05 -10.02 1.13
C PHE A 173 -2.89 -10.80 2.44
N PRO A 174 -2.10 -11.90 2.46
CA PRO A 174 -2.06 -12.78 3.61
C PRO A 174 -1.25 -12.16 4.76
N SER A 175 -1.52 -12.60 5.99
CA SER A 175 -0.72 -12.24 7.13
C SER A 175 0.76 -12.60 6.91
N TYR A 176 1.67 -11.88 7.58
CA TYR A 176 3.10 -12.17 7.48
C TYR A 176 3.44 -13.65 7.73
N GLU A 177 2.76 -14.31 8.68
CA GLU A 177 3.03 -15.71 9.01
C GLU A 177 2.78 -16.65 7.82
N LEU A 178 1.80 -16.36 6.99
CA LEU A 178 1.58 -17.11 5.75
C LEU A 178 2.44 -16.59 4.60
N PHE A 179 2.58 -15.27 4.45
CA PHE A 179 3.36 -14.71 3.36
C PHE A 179 4.83 -15.12 3.41
N ARG A 180 5.40 -15.29 4.62
CA ARG A 180 6.79 -15.72 4.82
C ARG A 180 7.11 -17.11 4.27
N ILE A 181 6.10 -17.95 4.02
CA ILE A 181 6.27 -19.27 3.43
C ILE A 181 6.72 -19.16 1.96
N LEU A 182 6.34 -18.08 1.26
CA LEU A 182 6.69 -17.87 -0.13
C LEU A 182 8.21 -17.64 -0.28
N PRO A 183 8.93 -18.48 -1.06
CA PRO A 183 10.37 -18.31 -1.25
C PRO A 183 10.74 -16.94 -1.81
N GLU A 184 10.01 -16.45 -2.80
CA GLU A 184 10.26 -15.22 -3.56
C GLU A 184 9.65 -13.96 -2.90
N ARG A 185 9.26 -14.04 -1.61
CA ARG A 185 8.60 -12.95 -0.87
C ARG A 185 9.33 -11.62 -0.93
N ALA A 186 10.67 -11.63 -0.87
CA ALA A 186 11.47 -10.40 -0.89
C ALA A 186 11.47 -9.74 -2.27
N GLU A 187 11.55 -10.54 -3.34
CA GLU A 187 11.50 -10.07 -4.73
C GLU A 187 10.14 -9.46 -5.05
N ILE A 188 9.06 -10.10 -4.61
CA ILE A 188 7.68 -9.62 -4.80
C ILE A 188 7.49 -8.29 -4.07
N LEU A 189 7.87 -8.19 -2.79
CA LEU A 189 7.75 -6.93 -2.04
C LEU A 189 8.57 -5.80 -2.68
N LYS A 190 9.81 -6.07 -3.10
CA LYS A 190 10.64 -5.11 -3.84
C LYS A 190 10.01 -4.70 -5.18
N GLY A 191 9.35 -5.65 -5.84
CA GLY A 191 8.59 -5.39 -7.06
C GLY A 191 7.46 -4.40 -6.81
N LEU A 192 6.59 -4.70 -5.84
CA LEU A 192 5.46 -3.85 -5.46
C LEU A 192 5.89 -2.46 -5.02
N LEU A 193 6.94 -2.36 -4.21
CA LEU A 193 7.49 -1.10 -3.74
C LEU A 193 8.13 -0.23 -4.85
N GLY A 194 8.13 -0.68 -6.10
CA GLY A 194 8.40 0.16 -7.28
C GLY A 194 7.29 1.18 -7.56
N ALA A 195 6.07 0.95 -7.09
CA ALA A 195 4.94 1.87 -7.22
C ALA A 195 5.10 3.10 -6.31
N ASP A 196 4.48 4.21 -6.71
CA ASP A 196 4.32 5.40 -5.86
C ASP A 196 3.14 5.21 -4.91
N PHE A 197 2.06 4.60 -5.39
CA PHE A 197 0.85 4.34 -4.63
C PHE A 197 0.41 2.89 -4.76
N ILE A 198 0.14 2.24 -3.62
CA ILE A 198 -0.33 0.85 -3.53
C ILE A 198 -1.64 0.84 -2.76
N ALA A 199 -2.68 0.20 -3.31
CA ALA A 199 -3.95 0.11 -2.62
C ALA A 199 -4.45 -1.34 -2.50
N PHE A 200 -5.23 -1.57 -1.43
CA PHE A 200 -5.89 -2.81 -1.07
C PHE A 200 -7.37 -2.57 -0.82
N HIS A 201 -8.19 -3.62 -0.78
CA HIS A 201 -9.62 -3.47 -0.49
C HIS A 201 -9.91 -3.15 0.97
N THR A 202 -9.12 -3.67 1.91
CA THR A 202 -9.39 -3.51 3.36
C THR A 202 -8.15 -3.05 4.12
N HIS A 203 -8.38 -2.44 5.27
CA HIS A 203 -7.30 -2.05 6.18
C HIS A 203 -6.48 -3.25 6.67
N ASP A 204 -7.10 -4.43 6.84
CA ASP A 204 -6.39 -5.62 7.27
C ASP A 204 -5.37 -6.08 6.23
N TYR A 205 -5.76 -6.08 4.94
CA TYR A 205 -4.82 -6.45 3.86
C TYR A 205 -3.69 -5.44 3.73
N MET A 206 -3.98 -4.14 3.85
CA MET A 206 -2.97 -3.09 3.92
C MET A 206 -2.00 -3.32 5.08
N ARG A 207 -2.49 -3.59 6.29
CA ARG A 207 -1.66 -3.85 7.48
C ARG A 207 -0.84 -5.13 7.34
N HIS A 208 -1.38 -6.18 6.72
CA HIS A 208 -0.64 -7.39 6.42
C HIS A 208 0.54 -7.12 5.48
N PHE A 209 0.31 -6.33 4.43
CA PHE A 209 1.37 -5.91 3.51
C PHE A 209 2.45 -5.09 4.23
N ILE A 210 2.06 -4.06 4.99
CA ILE A 210 2.99 -3.24 5.77
C ILE A 210 3.83 -4.11 6.70
N SER A 211 3.19 -5.01 7.45
CA SER A 211 3.89 -5.95 8.36
C SER A 211 4.85 -6.87 7.62
N ALA A 212 4.49 -7.32 6.41
CA ALA A 212 5.39 -8.13 5.58
C ALA A 212 6.61 -7.33 5.12
N VAL A 213 6.42 -6.08 4.67
CA VAL A 213 7.52 -5.19 4.26
C VAL A 213 8.48 -4.90 5.42
N GLU A 214 7.94 -4.54 6.58
CA GLU A 214 8.74 -4.24 7.77
C GLU A 214 9.60 -5.43 8.20
N ARG A 215 9.04 -6.63 8.20
CA ARG A 215 9.71 -7.85 8.67
C ARG A 215 10.65 -8.47 7.64
N VAL A 216 10.34 -8.40 6.35
CA VAL A 216 11.13 -9.03 5.29
C VAL A 216 12.21 -8.09 4.76
N LEU A 217 11.88 -6.80 4.59
CA LEU A 217 12.78 -5.81 3.99
C LEU A 217 13.40 -4.86 5.01
N HIS A 218 12.97 -4.92 6.27
CA HIS A 218 13.44 -4.05 7.36
C HIS A 218 13.26 -2.56 7.06
N LEU A 219 12.15 -2.22 6.38
CA LEU A 219 11.75 -0.85 6.06
C LEU A 219 10.65 -0.42 7.03
N ASP A 220 10.82 0.73 7.67
CA ASP A 220 9.83 1.26 8.62
C ASP A 220 8.82 2.15 7.90
N PHE A 221 7.53 1.95 8.21
CA PHE A 221 6.45 2.83 7.78
C PHE A 221 6.24 3.96 8.79
N LYS A 222 5.99 5.16 8.27
CA LYS A 222 5.45 6.28 9.04
C LYS A 222 4.03 6.51 8.59
N LEU A 223 3.05 6.15 9.44
CA LEU A 223 1.64 6.08 9.10
C LEU A 223 1.41 5.08 7.94
N ASP A 224 1.13 5.58 6.77
CA ASP A 224 0.82 4.85 5.52
C ASP A 224 1.92 4.98 4.46
N GLU A 225 3.05 5.60 4.80
CA GLU A 225 4.15 5.88 3.87
C GLU A 225 5.44 5.15 4.25
N VAL A 226 6.11 4.60 3.26
CA VAL A 226 7.47 4.08 3.38
C VAL A 226 8.40 4.85 2.48
N GLN A 227 9.53 5.28 3.04
CA GLN A 227 10.57 5.93 2.26
C GLN A 227 11.52 4.90 1.66
N ILE A 228 11.73 5.01 0.34
CA ILE A 228 12.65 4.13 -0.39
C ILE A 228 13.59 5.02 -1.20
N ASN A 229 14.85 5.06 -0.82
CA ASN A 229 15.83 5.98 -1.40
C ASN A 229 15.31 7.44 -1.32
N ASN A 230 15.04 8.06 -2.47
CA ASN A 230 14.66 9.47 -2.59
C ASN A 230 13.19 9.67 -2.97
N ARG A 231 12.34 8.71 -2.69
CA ARG A 231 10.90 8.77 -2.94
C ARG A 231 10.11 8.11 -1.82
N VAL A 232 8.83 8.40 -1.79
CA VAL A 232 7.87 7.81 -0.88
C VAL A 232 6.97 6.88 -1.67
N THR A 233 6.67 5.71 -1.12
CA THR A 233 5.55 4.87 -1.55
C THR A 233 4.46 4.97 -0.49
N ARG A 234 3.25 5.37 -0.89
CA ARG A 234 2.08 5.41 -0.02
C ARG A 234 1.26 4.15 -0.19
N VAL A 235 0.70 3.65 0.92
CA VAL A 235 -0.12 2.43 0.95
C VAL A 235 -1.44 2.74 1.62
N GLU A 236 -2.58 2.37 0.99
CA GLU A 236 -3.90 2.71 1.52
C GLU A 236 -4.93 1.59 1.31
N ALA A 237 -6.03 1.64 2.07
CA ALA A 237 -7.20 0.79 1.88
C ALA A 237 -8.28 1.55 1.13
N LEU A 238 -8.59 1.12 -0.09
CA LEU A 238 -9.63 1.68 -0.95
C LEU A 238 -10.61 0.57 -1.36
N PRO A 239 -11.73 0.41 -0.68
CA PRO A 239 -12.71 -0.64 -1.00
C PRO A 239 -13.37 -0.36 -2.35
N MET A 240 -13.29 -1.33 -3.27
CA MET A 240 -13.90 -1.22 -4.60
C MET A 240 -15.42 -1.23 -4.50
N GLY A 241 -16.07 -0.24 -5.10
CA GLY A 241 -17.51 -0.16 -5.26
C GLY A 241 -18.03 -0.87 -6.52
N ILE A 242 -19.32 -0.68 -6.77
CA ILE A 242 -20.02 -1.15 -7.98
C ILE A 242 -20.60 0.05 -8.74
N ASN A 243 -21.09 -0.18 -9.94
CA ASN A 243 -21.95 0.80 -10.64
C ASN A 243 -23.35 0.78 -10.01
N TYR A 244 -23.48 1.47 -8.87
CA TYR A 244 -24.70 1.45 -8.05
C TYR A 244 -25.97 1.78 -8.85
N GLU A 245 -25.94 2.86 -9.65
CA GLU A 245 -27.08 3.31 -10.42
C GLU A 245 -27.60 2.28 -11.42
N SER A 246 -26.70 1.53 -12.07
CA SER A 246 -27.10 0.51 -13.04
C SER A 246 -27.84 -0.66 -12.42
N TYR A 247 -27.52 -1.03 -11.18
CA TYR A 247 -28.25 -2.06 -10.44
C TYR A 247 -29.49 -1.51 -9.77
N HIS A 248 -29.41 -0.32 -9.20
CA HIS A 248 -30.54 0.31 -8.47
C HIS A 248 -31.72 0.63 -9.38
N LYS A 249 -31.46 1.08 -10.62
CA LYS A 249 -32.49 1.37 -11.63
C LYS A 249 -32.72 0.22 -12.61
N ALA A 250 -32.16 -0.94 -12.37
CA ALA A 250 -32.22 -2.05 -13.31
C ALA A 250 -33.64 -2.52 -13.62
N SER A 251 -34.57 -2.48 -12.64
CA SER A 251 -35.97 -2.84 -12.85
C SER A 251 -36.72 -1.93 -13.85
N GLU A 252 -36.22 -0.73 -14.13
CA GLU A 252 -36.74 0.18 -15.13
C GLU A 252 -36.37 -0.24 -16.56
N ASN A 253 -35.32 -1.08 -16.71
CA ASN A 253 -34.93 -1.63 -18.01
C ASN A 253 -35.92 -2.70 -18.48
N LYS A 254 -36.41 -2.57 -19.72
CA LYS A 254 -37.40 -3.48 -20.29
C LYS A 254 -36.91 -4.96 -20.34
N GLU A 255 -35.66 -5.18 -20.67
CA GLU A 255 -35.06 -6.53 -20.74
C GLU A 255 -34.97 -7.17 -19.37
N VAL A 256 -34.53 -6.41 -18.37
CA VAL A 256 -34.49 -6.82 -16.96
C VAL A 256 -35.91 -7.09 -16.45
N HIS A 257 -36.88 -6.23 -16.74
CA HIS A 257 -38.26 -6.43 -16.34
C HIS A 257 -38.85 -7.73 -16.91
N GLN A 258 -38.61 -8.03 -18.17
CA GLN A 258 -39.02 -9.29 -18.78
C GLN A 258 -38.31 -10.50 -18.14
N ALA A 259 -37.05 -10.36 -17.76
CA ALA A 259 -36.29 -11.40 -17.06
C ALA A 259 -36.86 -11.63 -15.65
N ILE A 260 -37.23 -10.56 -14.91
CA ILE A 260 -37.91 -10.65 -13.61
C ILE A 260 -39.21 -11.45 -13.71
N GLU A 261 -40.04 -11.19 -14.71
CA GLU A 261 -41.28 -11.91 -14.94
C GLU A 261 -41.04 -13.41 -15.19
N ARG A 262 -40.02 -13.73 -16.00
CA ARG A 262 -39.63 -15.12 -16.28
C ARG A 262 -39.11 -15.84 -15.02
N THR A 263 -38.26 -15.15 -14.24
CA THR A 263 -37.68 -15.67 -13.00
C THR A 263 -38.76 -15.95 -11.95
N ARG A 264 -39.73 -15.03 -11.79
CA ARG A 264 -40.89 -15.23 -10.89
C ARG A 264 -41.72 -16.44 -11.30
N LYS A 265 -41.95 -16.65 -12.60
CA LYS A 265 -42.67 -17.84 -13.11
C LYS A 265 -41.89 -19.11 -12.86
N LEU A 266 -40.56 -19.10 -12.96
CA LEU A 266 -39.75 -20.29 -12.74
C LEU A 266 -39.77 -20.78 -11.29
N PHE A 267 -39.68 -19.88 -10.32
CA PHE A 267 -39.60 -20.24 -8.90
C PHE A 267 -40.95 -20.21 -8.17
N GLY A 268 -42.02 -19.69 -8.81
CA GLY A 268 -43.37 -19.65 -8.26
C GLY A 268 -43.47 -18.78 -7.00
N GLU A 269 -44.21 -19.32 -6.00
CA GLU A 269 -44.44 -18.66 -4.70
C GLU A 269 -43.42 -19.08 -3.62
N HIS A 270 -42.40 -19.87 -3.98
CA HIS A 270 -41.37 -20.30 -3.04
C HIS A 270 -40.43 -19.11 -2.66
N LYS A 271 -40.03 -19.08 -1.41
CA LYS A 271 -38.96 -18.20 -0.97
C LYS A 271 -37.67 -18.59 -1.65
N LEU A 272 -37.01 -17.62 -2.32
CA LEU A 272 -35.85 -17.86 -3.12
C LEU A 272 -34.58 -17.43 -2.37
N ILE A 273 -33.71 -18.38 -2.06
CA ILE A 273 -32.34 -18.13 -1.60
C ILE A 273 -31.44 -18.18 -2.84
N LEU A 274 -30.68 -17.14 -3.09
CA LEU A 274 -29.78 -17.04 -4.24
C LEU A 274 -28.31 -17.10 -3.83
N SER A 275 -27.54 -17.87 -4.56
CA SER A 275 -26.09 -17.99 -4.44
C SER A 275 -25.45 -17.88 -5.81
N VAL A 276 -24.52 -16.95 -5.98
CA VAL A 276 -23.83 -16.69 -7.26
C VAL A 276 -22.33 -16.67 -7.03
N ASP A 277 -21.59 -17.61 -7.64
CA ASP A 277 -20.15 -17.70 -7.52
C ASP A 277 -19.51 -18.25 -8.81
N ARG A 278 -18.21 -18.05 -8.94
CA ARG A 278 -17.39 -18.87 -9.84
C ARG A 278 -17.08 -20.19 -9.13
N LEU A 279 -16.83 -21.26 -9.89
CA LEU A 279 -16.30 -22.49 -9.32
C LEU A 279 -14.94 -22.20 -8.70
N ASP A 280 -14.87 -22.11 -7.37
CA ASP A 280 -13.65 -21.87 -6.61
C ASP A 280 -13.80 -22.37 -5.18
N TYR A 281 -12.79 -23.05 -4.66
CA TYR A 281 -12.79 -23.57 -3.29
C TYR A 281 -12.86 -22.46 -2.23
N SER A 282 -12.40 -21.26 -2.54
CA SER A 282 -12.46 -20.12 -1.63
C SER A 282 -13.89 -19.60 -1.40
N LYS A 283 -14.84 -19.98 -2.26
CA LYS A 283 -16.23 -19.49 -2.23
C LYS A 283 -17.13 -20.22 -1.23
N GLY A 284 -16.64 -21.25 -0.56
CA GLY A 284 -17.38 -21.95 0.51
C GLY A 284 -18.62 -22.71 0.04
N ILE A 285 -18.67 -23.11 -1.24
CA ILE A 285 -19.85 -23.72 -1.87
C ILE A 285 -20.31 -24.98 -1.12
N LEU A 286 -19.40 -25.88 -0.77
CA LEU A 286 -19.73 -27.10 -0.02
C LEU A 286 -20.22 -26.80 1.40
N HIS A 287 -19.65 -25.79 2.09
CA HIS A 287 -20.09 -25.38 3.42
C HIS A 287 -21.51 -24.83 3.38
N ARG A 288 -21.83 -24.04 2.36
CA ARG A 288 -23.16 -23.51 2.09
C ARG A 288 -24.17 -24.59 1.84
N LEU A 289 -23.85 -25.60 1.00
CA LEU A 289 -24.73 -26.74 0.74
C LEU A 289 -25.01 -27.56 2.01
N ARG A 290 -23.96 -27.79 2.81
CA ARG A 290 -24.15 -28.52 4.10
C ARG A 290 -25.00 -27.72 5.08
N GLY A 291 -24.75 -26.40 5.24
CA GLY A 291 -25.60 -25.57 6.08
C GLY A 291 -27.07 -25.54 5.61
N PHE A 292 -27.31 -25.52 4.29
CA PHE A 292 -28.65 -25.62 3.75
C PHE A 292 -29.27 -27.03 3.94
N ALA A 293 -28.47 -28.10 3.84
CA ALA A 293 -28.94 -29.46 4.15
C ALA A 293 -29.35 -29.60 5.62
N THR A 294 -28.54 -29.06 6.55
CA THR A 294 -28.85 -29.01 8.00
C THR A 294 -30.14 -28.22 8.26
N PHE A 295 -30.31 -27.08 7.58
CA PHE A 295 -31.57 -26.32 7.63
C PHE A 295 -32.77 -27.14 7.20
N LEU A 296 -32.69 -27.87 6.11
CA LEU A 296 -33.79 -28.74 5.65
C LEU A 296 -34.05 -29.93 6.60
N GLU A 297 -33.02 -30.47 7.24
CA GLU A 297 -33.14 -31.57 8.20
C GLU A 297 -33.90 -31.18 9.47
N HIS A 298 -33.61 -29.97 9.99
CA HIS A 298 -34.18 -29.51 11.26
C HIS A 298 -35.49 -28.73 11.09
N HIS A 299 -35.78 -28.21 9.90
CA HIS A 299 -36.91 -27.30 9.64
C HIS A 299 -37.84 -27.84 8.55
N ALA A 300 -38.52 -28.95 8.85
CA ALA A 300 -39.43 -29.60 7.90
C ALA A 300 -40.61 -28.71 7.47
N GLU A 301 -40.98 -27.68 8.26
CA GLU A 301 -42.01 -26.69 7.96
C GLU A 301 -41.69 -25.82 6.73
N TYR A 302 -40.43 -25.75 6.30
CA TYR A 302 -40.00 -25.03 5.10
C TYR A 302 -39.88 -25.94 3.85
N HIS A 303 -40.13 -27.27 3.98
CA HIS A 303 -40.18 -28.14 2.82
C HIS A 303 -41.29 -27.72 1.86
N GLY A 304 -40.99 -27.63 0.59
CA GLY A 304 -41.91 -27.13 -0.43
C GLY A 304 -42.15 -25.62 -0.40
N LYS A 305 -41.43 -24.85 0.41
CA LYS A 305 -41.61 -23.40 0.55
C LYS A 305 -40.36 -22.60 0.26
N VAL A 306 -39.16 -23.19 0.33
CA VAL A 306 -37.85 -22.53 0.16
C VAL A 306 -37.05 -23.24 -0.90
N THR A 307 -36.48 -22.54 -1.83
CA THR A 307 -35.59 -23.09 -2.87
C THR A 307 -34.24 -22.31 -2.87
N LEU A 308 -33.15 -23.07 -2.88
CA LEU A 308 -31.80 -22.53 -3.08
C LEU A 308 -31.45 -22.56 -4.57
N ALA A 309 -31.40 -21.41 -5.21
CA ALA A 309 -30.85 -21.24 -6.57
C ALA A 309 -29.36 -21.01 -6.52
N MET A 310 -28.60 -21.91 -7.11
CA MET A 310 -27.13 -21.81 -7.16
C MET A 310 -26.65 -21.60 -8.59
N VAL A 311 -26.02 -20.48 -8.84
CA VAL A 311 -25.35 -20.17 -10.09
C VAL A 311 -23.84 -20.31 -9.87
N ILE A 312 -23.23 -21.31 -10.52
CA ILE A 312 -21.80 -21.57 -10.44
C ILE A 312 -21.22 -21.43 -11.85
N VAL A 313 -20.46 -20.37 -12.05
CA VAL A 313 -19.81 -20.11 -13.34
C VAL A 313 -18.53 -20.95 -13.44
N PRO A 314 -18.36 -21.77 -14.50
CA PRO A 314 -17.15 -22.55 -14.72
C PRO A 314 -15.90 -21.68 -14.69
N SER A 315 -14.85 -22.16 -14.00
CA SER A 315 -13.59 -21.45 -13.88
C SER A 315 -12.47 -22.46 -13.63
N ARG A 316 -11.36 -22.35 -14.36
CA ARG A 316 -10.13 -23.13 -14.15
C ARG A 316 -10.34 -24.64 -14.20
N ASP A 317 -11.22 -25.14 -15.06
CA ASP A 317 -11.66 -26.55 -15.12
C ASP A 317 -10.51 -27.54 -15.41
N HIS A 318 -9.37 -27.07 -15.88
CA HIS A 318 -8.17 -27.88 -16.15
C HIS A 318 -7.29 -28.11 -14.90
N VAL A 319 -7.57 -27.45 -13.78
CA VAL A 319 -6.82 -27.63 -12.52
C VAL A 319 -7.50 -28.72 -11.68
N GLY A 320 -6.78 -29.77 -11.34
CA GLY A 320 -7.33 -30.98 -10.71
C GLY A 320 -8.16 -30.74 -9.44
N SER A 321 -7.76 -29.79 -8.59
CA SER A 321 -8.53 -29.42 -7.38
C SER A 321 -9.92 -28.83 -7.68
N TYR A 322 -10.10 -28.17 -8.83
CA TYR A 322 -11.38 -27.60 -9.24
C TYR A 322 -12.31 -28.70 -9.81
N ALA A 323 -11.76 -29.68 -10.55
CA ALA A 323 -12.52 -30.82 -11.03
C ALA A 323 -13.03 -31.70 -9.86
N GLU A 324 -12.20 -31.93 -8.83
CA GLU A 324 -12.61 -32.63 -7.61
C GLU A 324 -13.70 -31.84 -6.86
N LEU A 325 -13.56 -30.54 -6.76
CA LEU A 325 -14.56 -29.69 -6.12
C LEU A 325 -15.91 -29.78 -6.86
N LYS A 326 -15.90 -29.72 -8.20
CA LYS A 326 -17.10 -29.88 -9.02
C LYS A 326 -17.81 -31.18 -8.76
N THR A 327 -17.07 -32.31 -8.73
CA THR A 327 -17.63 -33.64 -8.44
C THR A 327 -18.29 -33.67 -7.07
N LYS A 328 -17.63 -33.14 -6.02
CA LYS A 328 -18.21 -33.11 -4.66
C LYS A 328 -19.44 -32.21 -4.57
N ILE A 329 -19.50 -31.11 -5.33
CA ILE A 329 -20.68 -30.24 -5.39
C ILE A 329 -21.86 -31.02 -6.02
N ASP A 330 -21.64 -31.73 -7.13
CA ASP A 330 -22.67 -32.50 -7.81
C ASP A 330 -23.21 -33.63 -6.93
N GLU A 331 -22.32 -34.34 -6.22
CA GLU A 331 -22.70 -35.39 -5.26
C GLU A 331 -23.55 -34.83 -4.11
N GLU A 332 -23.16 -33.68 -3.53
CA GLU A 332 -23.88 -33.06 -2.42
C GLU A 332 -25.28 -32.59 -2.86
N ILE A 333 -25.36 -31.89 -4.02
CA ILE A 333 -26.63 -31.46 -4.60
C ILE A 333 -27.53 -32.65 -4.92
N GLY A 334 -26.97 -33.73 -5.52
CA GLY A 334 -27.69 -34.96 -5.79
C GLY A 334 -28.23 -35.61 -4.53
N SER A 335 -27.47 -35.64 -3.45
CA SER A 335 -27.89 -36.17 -2.14
C SER A 335 -29.02 -35.33 -1.54
N ILE A 336 -28.92 -34.00 -1.51
CA ILE A 336 -29.96 -33.12 -0.97
C ILE A 336 -31.24 -33.24 -1.78
N ASN A 337 -31.17 -33.16 -3.10
CA ASN A 337 -32.33 -33.26 -3.96
C ASN A 337 -32.96 -34.64 -3.89
N GLY A 338 -32.17 -35.73 -3.88
CA GLY A 338 -32.68 -37.11 -3.74
C GLY A 338 -33.42 -37.36 -2.42
N ARG A 339 -33.01 -36.69 -1.32
CA ARG A 339 -33.63 -36.82 -0.01
C ARG A 339 -34.95 -36.06 0.15
N TYR A 340 -34.98 -34.81 -0.38
CA TYR A 340 -36.05 -33.85 -0.04
C TYR A 340 -36.96 -33.47 -1.21
N SER A 341 -36.62 -33.75 -2.48
CA SER A 341 -37.48 -33.36 -3.61
C SER A 341 -38.85 -34.03 -3.58
N THR A 342 -39.84 -33.28 -4.04
CA THR A 342 -41.20 -33.76 -4.32
C THR A 342 -41.52 -33.62 -5.81
N MET A 343 -42.69 -34.06 -6.27
CA MET A 343 -43.06 -33.92 -7.69
C MET A 343 -43.12 -32.46 -8.16
N ASN A 344 -43.39 -31.51 -7.24
CA ASN A 344 -43.60 -30.09 -7.56
C ASN A 344 -42.55 -29.18 -6.98
N TRP A 345 -41.51 -29.73 -6.31
CA TRP A 345 -40.49 -28.91 -5.64
C TRP A 345 -39.13 -29.58 -5.64
N THR A 346 -38.12 -28.86 -5.99
CA THR A 346 -36.70 -29.22 -5.92
C THR A 346 -35.97 -28.26 -4.98
N PRO A 347 -35.36 -28.74 -3.86
CA PRO A 347 -34.73 -27.86 -2.88
C PRO A 347 -33.56 -27.03 -3.44
N VAL A 348 -32.72 -27.63 -4.30
CA VAL A 348 -31.56 -26.95 -4.90
C VAL A 348 -31.71 -26.93 -6.41
N CYS A 349 -31.93 -25.75 -6.97
CA CYS A 349 -31.86 -25.49 -8.40
C CYS A 349 -30.43 -25.07 -8.77
N TYR A 350 -29.76 -25.89 -9.56
CA TYR A 350 -28.34 -25.73 -9.86
C TYR A 350 -28.09 -25.40 -11.32
N PHE A 351 -27.32 -24.29 -11.57
CA PHE A 351 -26.93 -23.81 -12.90
C PHE A 351 -25.42 -23.78 -13.01
N TYR A 352 -24.83 -24.62 -13.85
CA TYR A 352 -23.40 -24.68 -14.11
C TYR A 352 -23.05 -23.93 -15.40
N HIS A 353 -23.40 -22.64 -15.45
CA HIS A 353 -23.09 -21.70 -16.54
C HIS A 353 -23.30 -20.27 -16.08
N GLY A 354 -22.76 -19.30 -16.82
CA GLY A 354 -23.04 -17.89 -16.61
C GLY A 354 -24.39 -17.47 -17.19
N PHE A 355 -24.97 -16.45 -16.62
CA PHE A 355 -26.16 -15.75 -17.12
C PHE A 355 -25.76 -14.37 -17.69
N SER A 356 -26.61 -13.79 -18.51
CA SER A 356 -26.44 -12.38 -18.92
C SER A 356 -26.61 -11.44 -17.71
N LEU A 357 -26.13 -10.20 -17.85
CA LEU A 357 -26.27 -9.20 -16.78
C LEU A 357 -27.73 -8.97 -16.40
N GLU A 358 -28.63 -8.94 -17.39
CA GLU A 358 -30.07 -8.74 -17.22
C GLU A 358 -30.71 -9.92 -16.47
N GLU A 359 -30.37 -11.14 -16.82
CA GLU A 359 -30.89 -12.36 -16.17
C GLU A 359 -30.38 -12.46 -14.74
N LEU A 360 -29.09 -12.19 -14.50
CA LEU A 360 -28.49 -12.21 -13.18
C LEU A 360 -29.09 -11.11 -12.28
N THR A 361 -29.25 -9.92 -12.82
CA THR A 361 -29.90 -8.81 -12.11
C THR A 361 -31.36 -9.12 -11.75
N ALA A 362 -32.08 -9.80 -12.65
CA ALA A 362 -33.44 -10.25 -12.37
C ALA A 362 -33.47 -11.31 -11.24
N MET A 363 -32.48 -12.20 -11.18
CA MET A 363 -32.34 -13.15 -10.06
C MET A 363 -32.08 -12.42 -8.74
N TYR A 364 -31.18 -11.38 -8.72
CA TYR A 364 -30.96 -10.55 -7.54
C TYR A 364 -32.23 -9.86 -7.08
N TYR A 365 -33.01 -9.33 -8.02
CA TYR A 365 -34.25 -8.61 -7.70
C TYR A 365 -35.32 -9.53 -7.09
N VAL A 366 -35.48 -10.77 -7.64
CA VAL A 366 -36.53 -11.71 -7.21
C VAL A 366 -36.15 -12.43 -5.91
N ALA A 367 -34.86 -12.72 -5.68
CA ALA A 367 -34.40 -13.49 -4.53
C ALA A 367 -34.77 -12.81 -3.21
N ASP A 368 -35.39 -13.55 -2.26
CA ASP A 368 -35.67 -13.06 -0.90
C ASP A 368 -34.40 -12.98 -0.07
N ILE A 369 -33.49 -13.90 -0.27
CA ILE A 369 -32.22 -14.00 0.49
C ILE A 369 -31.05 -14.14 -0.50
N ALA A 370 -30.00 -13.36 -0.32
CA ALA A 370 -28.70 -13.68 -0.92
C ALA A 370 -27.80 -14.35 0.10
N LEU A 371 -27.31 -15.54 -0.25
CA LEU A 371 -26.45 -16.36 0.61
C LEU A 371 -25.02 -16.36 0.07
N VAL A 372 -24.21 -15.41 0.57
CA VAL A 372 -22.83 -15.13 0.11
C VAL A 372 -21.85 -15.53 1.20
N THR A 373 -21.30 -16.74 1.12
CA THR A 373 -20.53 -17.34 2.21
C THR A 373 -19.13 -17.80 1.79
N PRO A 374 -18.30 -16.93 1.19
CA PRO A 374 -16.94 -17.31 0.87
C PRO A 374 -16.14 -17.62 2.13
N LEU A 375 -15.23 -18.60 2.05
CA LEU A 375 -14.27 -18.90 3.12
C LEU A 375 -13.22 -17.81 3.23
N ARG A 376 -12.92 -17.13 2.11
CA ARG A 376 -12.14 -15.90 2.04
C ARG A 376 -12.33 -15.22 0.69
N ASP A 377 -12.50 -13.90 0.70
CA ASP A 377 -12.67 -13.11 -0.51
C ASP A 377 -12.07 -11.70 -0.33
N GLY A 378 -11.46 -11.15 -1.38
CA GLY A 378 -10.88 -9.81 -1.35
C GLY A 378 -11.91 -8.71 -1.09
N MET A 379 -13.06 -8.78 -1.77
CA MET A 379 -14.17 -7.82 -1.62
C MET A 379 -15.52 -8.54 -1.65
N ASN A 380 -15.86 -9.20 -2.73
CA ASN A 380 -17.14 -9.80 -3.10
C ASN A 380 -18.17 -8.76 -3.58
N LEU A 381 -18.15 -8.49 -4.88
CA LEU A 381 -19.05 -7.52 -5.49
C LEU A 381 -20.51 -8.03 -5.58
N VAL A 382 -20.73 -9.36 -5.64
CA VAL A 382 -22.06 -9.99 -5.69
C VAL A 382 -22.94 -9.54 -4.51
N ALA A 383 -22.37 -9.46 -3.31
CA ALA A 383 -23.07 -8.96 -2.13
C ALA A 383 -23.54 -7.51 -2.31
N LYS A 384 -22.68 -6.66 -2.90
CA LYS A 384 -22.99 -5.25 -3.19
C LYS A 384 -24.03 -5.12 -4.31
N GLU A 385 -23.92 -5.92 -5.36
CA GLU A 385 -24.86 -5.95 -6.50
C GLU A 385 -26.26 -6.35 -6.04
N TYR A 386 -26.37 -7.39 -5.22
CA TYR A 386 -27.65 -7.80 -4.64
C TYR A 386 -28.29 -6.67 -3.85
N VAL A 387 -27.58 -6.06 -2.91
CA VAL A 387 -28.11 -4.97 -2.07
C VAL A 387 -28.57 -3.79 -2.93
N ALA A 388 -27.77 -3.42 -3.94
CA ALA A 388 -28.12 -2.30 -4.82
C ALA A 388 -29.37 -2.58 -5.66
N THR A 389 -29.60 -3.84 -6.06
CA THR A 389 -30.75 -4.23 -6.89
C THR A 389 -32.08 -4.21 -6.11
N LYS A 390 -32.05 -4.25 -4.78
CA LYS A 390 -33.24 -4.28 -3.90
C LYS A 390 -33.84 -2.91 -3.63
N CYS A 391 -34.02 -2.07 -4.65
CA CYS A 391 -34.53 -0.69 -4.48
C CYS A 391 -35.92 -0.59 -3.85
N ASP A 392 -36.88 -1.38 -4.35
CA ASP A 392 -38.30 -1.36 -3.92
C ASP A 392 -38.79 -2.69 -3.34
N ASN A 393 -37.90 -3.66 -3.20
CA ASN A 393 -38.23 -5.04 -2.84
C ASN A 393 -37.52 -5.43 -1.55
N PRO A 394 -38.21 -6.05 -0.59
CA PRO A 394 -37.56 -6.56 0.60
C PRO A 394 -36.58 -7.68 0.26
N GLY A 395 -35.63 -7.91 1.14
CA GLY A 395 -34.65 -8.97 1.01
C GLY A 395 -33.61 -8.95 2.11
N VAL A 396 -32.92 -10.05 2.29
CA VAL A 396 -31.90 -10.22 3.34
C VAL A 396 -30.58 -10.65 2.72
N LEU A 397 -29.50 -10.02 3.12
CA LEU A 397 -28.13 -10.46 2.80
C LEU A 397 -27.57 -11.27 3.97
N ILE A 398 -27.23 -12.53 3.74
CA ILE A 398 -26.40 -13.35 4.62
C ILE A 398 -24.99 -13.32 4.04
N LEU A 399 -24.03 -12.81 4.82
CA LEU A 399 -22.68 -12.53 4.33
C LEU A 399 -21.63 -13.13 5.26
N SER A 400 -20.65 -13.80 4.67
CA SER A 400 -19.46 -14.25 5.41
C SER A 400 -18.66 -13.07 5.95
N GLU A 401 -18.29 -13.14 7.23
CA GLU A 401 -17.34 -12.20 7.86
C GLU A 401 -15.94 -12.22 7.21
N MET A 402 -15.64 -13.26 6.42
CA MET A 402 -14.38 -13.42 5.68
C MET A 402 -14.40 -12.72 4.30
N ALA A 403 -15.49 -12.09 3.90
CA ALA A 403 -15.58 -11.28 2.70
C ALA A 403 -15.18 -9.83 3.00
N GLY A 404 -14.36 -9.21 2.14
CA GLY A 404 -13.98 -7.80 2.33
C GLY A 404 -15.18 -6.86 2.41
N ALA A 405 -16.27 -7.15 1.70
CA ALA A 405 -17.53 -6.40 1.74
C ALA A 405 -18.21 -6.39 3.12
N ALA A 406 -17.91 -7.35 4.00
CA ALA A 406 -18.50 -7.43 5.34
C ALA A 406 -18.14 -6.21 6.22
N VAL A 407 -17.01 -5.56 5.94
CA VAL A 407 -16.58 -4.34 6.66
C VAL A 407 -17.50 -3.16 6.33
N GLU A 408 -18.06 -3.10 5.13
CA GLU A 408 -18.95 -2.02 4.69
C GLU A 408 -20.43 -2.37 4.88
N LEU A 409 -20.81 -3.64 4.68
CA LEU A 409 -22.18 -4.12 4.73
C LEU A 409 -22.54 -4.68 6.12
N THR A 410 -22.36 -3.88 7.14
CA THR A 410 -22.51 -4.27 8.56
C THR A 410 -23.94 -4.63 8.98
N ASP A 411 -24.95 -4.21 8.22
CA ASP A 411 -26.36 -4.53 8.44
C ASP A 411 -26.78 -5.88 7.82
N ALA A 412 -25.86 -6.60 7.12
CA ALA A 412 -26.06 -7.97 6.72
C ALA A 412 -26.09 -8.93 7.93
N ILE A 413 -26.71 -10.09 7.80
CA ILE A 413 -26.52 -11.17 8.78
C ILE A 413 -25.13 -11.74 8.53
N GLN A 414 -24.18 -11.38 9.39
CA GLN A 414 -22.79 -11.86 9.26
C GLN A 414 -22.63 -13.22 9.93
N ILE A 415 -21.92 -14.12 9.26
CA ILE A 415 -21.71 -15.49 9.73
C ILE A 415 -20.24 -15.91 9.54
N ASN A 416 -19.82 -16.87 10.37
CA ASN A 416 -18.61 -17.63 10.08
C ASN A 416 -18.94 -18.75 9.07
N PRO A 417 -18.40 -18.75 7.85
CA PRO A 417 -18.77 -19.72 6.82
C PRO A 417 -18.32 -21.16 7.12
N ASN A 418 -17.47 -21.38 8.13
CA ASN A 418 -17.05 -22.70 8.58
C ASN A 418 -18.04 -23.33 9.57
N ASP A 419 -18.98 -22.56 10.07
CA ASP A 419 -19.98 -22.98 11.05
C ASP A 419 -21.32 -23.24 10.34
N THR A 420 -21.65 -24.50 10.12
CA THR A 420 -22.88 -24.89 9.44
C THR A 420 -24.15 -24.58 10.23
N GLU A 421 -24.09 -24.56 11.58
CA GLU A 421 -25.19 -24.17 12.43
C GLU A 421 -25.49 -22.66 12.33
N GLN A 422 -24.44 -21.82 12.22
CA GLN A 422 -24.64 -20.41 11.95
C GLN A 422 -25.29 -20.15 10.59
N ILE A 423 -24.95 -20.94 9.55
CA ILE A 423 -25.60 -20.84 8.24
C ILE A 423 -27.09 -21.17 8.35
N GLU A 424 -27.41 -22.28 9.02
CA GLU A 424 -28.80 -22.70 9.30
C GLU A 424 -29.57 -21.62 10.03
N ASN A 425 -29.06 -21.17 11.19
CA ASN A 425 -29.69 -20.15 12.02
C ASN A 425 -29.87 -18.80 11.26
N ALA A 426 -28.92 -18.41 10.43
CA ALA A 426 -29.01 -17.22 9.61
C ALA A 426 -30.11 -17.34 8.54
N ILE A 427 -30.29 -18.51 7.95
CA ILE A 427 -31.40 -18.77 7.00
C ILE A 427 -32.75 -18.65 7.74
N CYS A 428 -32.91 -19.26 8.91
CA CYS A 428 -34.12 -19.14 9.72
C CYS A 428 -34.41 -17.68 10.08
N GLN A 429 -33.39 -16.97 10.61
CA GLN A 429 -33.50 -15.56 10.96
C GLN A 429 -33.92 -14.68 9.75
N ALA A 430 -33.34 -14.97 8.58
CA ALA A 430 -33.66 -14.24 7.37
C ALA A 430 -35.09 -14.49 6.88
N LEU A 431 -35.59 -15.73 6.98
CA LEU A 431 -36.96 -16.11 6.60
C LEU A 431 -38.01 -15.50 7.55
N GLU A 432 -37.70 -15.40 8.84
CA GLU A 432 -38.58 -14.86 9.88
C GLU A 432 -38.49 -13.33 10.04
N MET A 433 -37.50 -12.70 9.42
CA MET A 433 -37.26 -11.26 9.56
C MET A 433 -38.44 -10.43 9.05
N PRO A 434 -39.02 -9.53 9.86
CA PRO A 434 -40.08 -8.64 9.42
C PRO A 434 -39.68 -7.81 8.20
N GLU A 435 -40.60 -7.63 7.26
CA GLU A 435 -40.34 -6.89 6.02
C GLU A 435 -39.82 -5.47 6.28
N GLU A 436 -40.32 -4.81 7.31
CA GLU A 436 -39.88 -3.48 7.70
C GLU A 436 -38.40 -3.45 8.15
N GLU A 437 -37.95 -4.46 8.88
CA GLU A 437 -36.56 -4.61 9.27
C GLU A 437 -35.66 -4.91 8.06
N GLN A 438 -36.14 -5.78 7.14
CA GLN A 438 -35.42 -6.04 5.88
C GLN A 438 -35.15 -4.74 5.10
N LYS A 439 -36.19 -3.91 4.94
CA LYS A 439 -36.11 -2.62 4.24
C LYS A 439 -35.14 -1.65 4.92
N GLN A 440 -35.21 -1.54 6.25
CA GLN A 440 -34.33 -0.65 7.02
C GLN A 440 -32.86 -1.07 6.89
N ARG A 441 -32.57 -2.35 6.99
CA ARG A 441 -31.21 -2.89 6.81
C ARG A 441 -30.70 -2.63 5.39
N LEU A 442 -31.50 -2.90 4.36
CA LEU A 442 -31.15 -2.62 2.98
C LEU A 442 -30.87 -1.12 2.73
N GLN A 443 -31.74 -0.23 3.23
CA GLN A 443 -31.56 1.22 3.06
C GLN A 443 -30.26 1.72 3.66
N ARG A 444 -29.85 1.22 4.84
CA ARG A 444 -28.57 1.59 5.46
C ARG A 444 -27.39 1.12 4.60
N MET A 445 -27.40 -0.12 4.12
CA MET A 445 -26.36 -0.62 3.23
C MET A 445 -26.34 0.11 1.87
N GLN A 446 -27.50 0.39 1.28
CA GLN A 446 -27.63 1.16 0.03
C GLN A 446 -27.10 2.59 0.17
N SER A 447 -27.31 3.23 1.33
CA SER A 447 -26.76 4.57 1.57
C SER A 447 -25.23 4.61 1.49
N ILE A 448 -24.55 3.54 1.92
CA ILE A 448 -23.10 3.39 1.80
C ILE A 448 -22.71 3.15 0.33
N LEU A 449 -23.38 2.21 -0.33
CA LEU A 449 -23.06 1.82 -1.70
C LEU A 449 -23.30 2.94 -2.73
N SER A 450 -24.31 3.79 -2.49
CA SER A 450 -24.61 4.94 -3.37
C SER A 450 -23.50 5.99 -3.37
N VAL A 451 -22.74 6.10 -2.28
CA VAL A 451 -21.60 7.00 -2.15
C VAL A 451 -20.30 6.31 -2.59
N GLN A 452 -20.08 5.07 -2.17
CA GLN A 452 -18.86 4.30 -2.47
C GLN A 452 -19.03 3.53 -3.79
N THR A 453 -19.17 4.27 -4.87
CA THR A 453 -19.32 3.71 -6.22
C THR A 453 -17.96 3.32 -6.81
N VAL A 454 -17.98 2.50 -7.87
CA VAL A 454 -16.76 2.16 -8.63
C VAL A 454 -16.10 3.40 -9.25
N ASN A 455 -16.89 4.39 -9.66
CA ASN A 455 -16.36 5.64 -10.21
C ASN A 455 -15.63 6.45 -9.13
N LYS A 456 -16.20 6.52 -7.92
CA LYS A 456 -15.55 7.17 -6.79
C LYS A 456 -14.25 6.45 -6.41
N TRP A 457 -14.30 5.12 -6.29
CA TRP A 457 -13.11 4.30 -6.02
C TRP A 457 -11.96 4.58 -7.00
N ALA A 458 -12.28 4.61 -8.30
CA ALA A 458 -11.28 4.85 -9.33
C ALA A 458 -10.76 6.30 -9.30
N ALA A 459 -11.62 7.28 -9.05
CA ALA A 459 -11.23 8.68 -8.90
C ALA A 459 -10.35 8.90 -7.66
N ASP A 460 -10.72 8.31 -6.51
CA ASP A 460 -9.94 8.39 -5.26
C ASP A 460 -8.55 7.79 -5.49
N PHE A 461 -8.45 6.63 -6.15
CA PHE A 461 -7.15 6.01 -6.47
C PHE A 461 -6.27 6.94 -7.33
N VAL A 462 -6.82 7.52 -8.40
CA VAL A 462 -6.06 8.41 -9.29
C VAL A 462 -5.66 9.70 -8.58
N ASN A 463 -6.50 10.23 -7.71
CA ASN A 463 -6.19 11.43 -6.91
C ASN A 463 -5.04 11.17 -5.93
N GLU A 464 -5.07 10.06 -5.19
CA GLU A 464 -4.02 9.68 -4.25
C GLU A 464 -2.70 9.35 -4.96
N LEU A 465 -2.78 8.68 -6.12
CA LEU A 465 -1.63 8.47 -6.99
C LEU A 465 -1.02 9.79 -7.42
N ASN A 466 -1.84 10.75 -7.87
CA ASN A 466 -1.38 12.08 -8.28
C ASN A 466 -0.71 12.83 -7.13
N ALA A 467 -1.34 12.85 -5.95
CA ALA A 467 -0.80 13.51 -4.76
C ALA A 467 0.57 12.94 -4.38
N THR A 468 0.71 11.62 -4.39
CA THR A 468 1.97 10.94 -4.08
C THR A 468 3.05 11.23 -5.14
N CYS A 469 2.69 11.21 -6.44
CA CYS A 469 3.62 11.54 -7.52
C CYS A 469 4.08 13.00 -7.45
N MET A 470 3.19 13.96 -7.15
CA MET A 470 3.55 15.37 -6.92
C MET A 470 4.50 15.52 -5.74
N LYS A 471 4.25 14.80 -4.64
CA LYS A 471 5.16 14.75 -3.49
C LYS A 471 6.55 14.26 -3.92
N ASN A 472 6.62 13.14 -4.65
CA ASN A 472 7.87 12.57 -5.15
C ASN A 472 8.61 13.54 -6.10
N ASP A 473 7.90 14.30 -6.93
CA ASP A 473 8.49 15.32 -7.80
C ASP A 473 9.12 16.47 -6.99
N MET A 474 8.41 16.94 -5.96
CA MET A 474 8.96 17.95 -5.05
C MET A 474 10.24 17.48 -4.37
N LEU A 475 10.27 16.20 -3.95
CA LEU A 475 11.43 15.59 -3.31
C LEU A 475 12.63 15.51 -4.26
N ARG A 476 12.40 15.11 -5.52
CA ARG A 476 13.44 15.09 -6.55
C ARG A 476 14.03 16.48 -6.82
N LYS A 477 13.18 17.53 -6.86
CA LYS A 477 13.61 18.91 -7.06
C LYS A 477 14.48 19.45 -5.92
N LYS A 478 14.29 18.95 -4.70
CA LYS A 478 15.12 19.29 -3.54
C LYS A 478 16.50 18.60 -3.56
N ARG A 479 16.74 17.63 -4.43
CA ARG A 479 18.00 16.90 -4.49
C ARG A 479 19.14 17.83 -4.91
N ILE A 480 20.23 17.78 -4.15
CA ILE A 480 21.45 18.49 -4.49
C ILE A 480 22.12 17.83 -5.70
N VAL A 481 22.27 18.60 -6.77
CA VAL A 481 22.99 18.23 -8.00
C VAL A 481 24.18 19.17 -8.19
N ALA A 482 25.08 18.85 -9.12
CA ALA A 482 26.28 19.64 -9.35
C ALA A 482 26.03 21.18 -9.55
N ALA A 483 24.95 21.52 -10.27
CA ALA A 483 24.53 22.91 -10.46
C ALA A 483 24.10 23.57 -9.13
N THR A 484 23.41 22.84 -8.25
CA THR A 484 23.03 23.34 -6.92
C THR A 484 24.27 23.55 -6.05
N ILE A 485 25.24 22.64 -6.09
CA ILE A 485 26.51 22.77 -5.37
C ILE A 485 27.22 24.06 -5.82
N ALA A 486 27.29 24.30 -7.14
CA ALA A 486 27.93 25.52 -7.68
C ALA A 486 27.25 26.81 -7.19
N GLN A 487 25.90 26.84 -7.14
CA GLN A 487 25.15 27.99 -6.62
C GLN A 487 25.37 28.20 -5.11
N ILE A 488 25.33 27.11 -4.31
CA ILE A 488 25.61 27.18 -2.88
C ILE A 488 27.02 27.69 -2.63
N LYS A 489 28.00 27.21 -3.37
CA LYS A 489 29.41 27.60 -3.29
C LYS A 489 29.60 29.05 -3.65
N LEU A 490 28.93 29.59 -4.69
CA LEU A 490 28.97 30.98 -5.06
C LEU A 490 28.50 31.86 -3.89
N LYS A 491 27.36 31.54 -3.28
CA LYS A 491 26.83 32.27 -2.11
C LYS A 491 27.78 32.17 -0.91
N TYR A 492 28.36 30.99 -0.67
CA TYR A 492 29.35 30.78 0.39
C TYR A 492 30.58 31.69 0.22
N ASN A 493 31.14 31.75 -0.99
CA ASN A 493 32.33 32.56 -1.27
C ASN A 493 32.07 34.08 -1.21
N GLN A 494 30.85 34.52 -1.51
CA GLN A 494 30.47 35.95 -1.43
C GLN A 494 30.22 36.45 -0.01
N ALA A 495 29.90 35.54 0.90
CA ALA A 495 29.54 35.88 2.27
C ALA A 495 30.78 36.19 3.14
N LYS A 496 30.66 37.22 3.98
CA LYS A 496 31.72 37.67 4.92
C LYS A 496 31.58 37.03 6.31
N GLN A 497 30.36 36.62 6.69
CA GLN A 497 30.04 35.98 7.96
C GLN A 497 29.14 34.79 7.69
N ARG A 498 29.65 33.57 7.97
CA ARG A 498 28.99 32.33 7.63
C ARG A 498 28.72 31.50 8.87
N LEU A 499 27.50 31.01 9.03
CA LEU A 499 27.10 30.05 10.06
C LEU A 499 26.93 28.68 9.41
N ILE A 500 27.66 27.69 9.93
CA ILE A 500 27.62 26.31 9.47
C ILE A 500 27.15 25.43 10.65
N LEU A 501 25.90 25.01 10.62
CA LEU A 501 25.25 24.18 11.64
C LEU A 501 25.25 22.71 11.18
N LEU A 502 25.89 21.84 11.93
CA LEU A 502 26.06 20.45 11.56
C LEU A 502 25.58 19.56 12.70
N ASP A 503 24.63 18.68 12.41
CA ASP A 503 24.38 17.56 13.29
C ASP A 503 25.52 16.53 13.19
N TYR A 504 25.65 15.66 14.20
CA TYR A 504 26.77 14.72 14.28
C TYR A 504 26.39 13.32 13.81
N ASP A 505 25.44 12.67 14.50
CA ASP A 505 25.06 11.27 14.26
C ASP A 505 24.12 11.13 13.08
N GLY A 506 24.46 10.31 12.09
CA GLY A 506 23.69 10.18 10.85
C GLY A 506 23.98 11.28 9.82
N THR A 507 24.66 12.36 10.24
CA THR A 507 25.06 13.50 9.41
C THR A 507 26.57 13.51 9.16
N LEU A 508 27.37 13.87 10.14
CA LEU A 508 28.83 13.86 9.99
C LEU A 508 29.43 12.46 10.07
N THR A 509 28.82 11.59 10.86
CA THR A 509 29.23 10.21 11.07
C THR A 509 28.06 9.27 10.81
N ALA A 510 28.31 8.15 10.15
CA ALA A 510 27.28 7.14 9.93
C ALA A 510 26.73 6.60 11.27
N LEU A 511 25.42 6.34 11.32
CA LEU A 511 24.80 5.72 12.49
C LEU A 511 25.45 4.38 12.78
N LYS A 512 25.87 4.17 14.05
CA LYS A 512 26.48 2.95 14.52
C LYS A 512 25.53 2.19 15.46
N PRO A 513 25.67 0.86 15.59
CA PRO A 513 24.91 0.08 16.57
C PRO A 513 25.07 0.62 17.98
N ARG A 514 26.30 0.90 18.40
CA ARG A 514 26.61 1.49 19.72
C ARG A 514 27.02 2.94 19.59
N PRO A 515 26.52 3.83 20.46
CA PRO A 515 26.86 5.25 20.41
C PRO A 515 28.37 5.55 20.50
N GLU A 516 29.12 4.77 21.29
CA GLU A 516 30.57 4.93 21.49
C GLU A 516 31.40 4.60 20.23
N ASP A 517 30.86 3.84 19.28
CA ASP A 517 31.55 3.45 18.04
C ASP A 517 31.49 4.52 16.94
N ALA A 518 30.67 5.58 17.13
CA ALA A 518 30.52 6.65 16.15
C ALA A 518 31.61 7.73 16.32
N GLN A 519 32.86 7.33 16.48
CA GLN A 519 34.00 8.27 16.63
C GLN A 519 34.27 9.01 15.31
N PRO A 520 34.78 10.26 15.37
CA PRO A 520 35.11 11.04 14.19
C PRO A 520 36.26 10.39 13.42
N THR A 521 36.08 10.32 12.10
CA THR A 521 37.17 9.83 11.23
C THR A 521 38.27 10.89 11.05
N PRO A 522 39.51 10.50 10.75
CA PRO A 522 40.59 11.46 10.40
C PRO A 522 40.19 12.41 9.29
N GLU A 523 39.42 11.96 8.31
CA GLU A 523 38.90 12.76 7.22
C GLU A 523 37.93 13.85 7.71
N LEU A 524 36.99 13.51 8.58
CA LEU A 524 36.07 14.47 9.18
C LEU A 524 36.83 15.56 9.95
N ILE A 525 37.79 15.15 10.81
CA ILE A 525 38.62 16.08 11.58
C ILE A 525 39.34 17.04 10.63
N SER A 526 39.96 16.53 9.56
CA SER A 526 40.67 17.35 8.59
C SER A 526 39.75 18.38 7.88
N ILE A 527 38.53 17.98 7.49
CA ILE A 527 37.55 18.86 6.84
C ILE A 527 37.12 19.97 7.81
N LEU A 528 36.80 19.61 9.07
CA LEU A 528 36.39 20.59 10.10
C LEU A 528 37.50 21.58 10.42
N GLN A 529 38.78 21.12 10.51
CA GLN A 529 39.95 21.99 10.70
C GLN A 529 40.11 22.97 9.53
N GLN A 530 40.01 22.49 8.31
CA GLN A 530 40.12 23.36 7.11
C GLN A 530 38.99 24.35 7.03
N LEU A 531 37.73 23.97 7.31
CA LEU A 531 36.61 24.91 7.36
C LEU A 531 36.77 25.95 8.47
N ALA A 532 37.26 25.53 9.65
CA ALA A 532 37.45 26.42 10.79
C ALA A 532 38.69 27.31 10.67
N SER A 533 39.62 27.06 9.74
CA SER A 533 40.76 27.94 9.46
C SER A 533 40.37 29.25 8.80
N ASP A 534 39.19 29.33 8.15
CA ASP A 534 38.64 30.58 7.63
C ASP A 534 37.88 31.31 8.75
N PRO A 535 38.35 32.51 9.19
CA PRO A 535 37.73 33.28 10.28
C PRO A 535 36.33 33.79 9.95
N ALA A 536 35.92 33.75 8.69
CA ALA A 536 34.57 34.09 8.27
C ALA A 536 33.55 32.95 8.65
N ASN A 537 34.03 31.76 8.92
CA ASN A 537 33.20 30.61 9.26
C ASN A 537 32.98 30.49 10.77
N HIS A 538 31.74 30.45 11.19
CA HIS A 538 31.33 29.99 12.53
C HIS A 538 30.73 28.61 12.41
N ILE A 539 31.45 27.57 12.81
CA ILE A 539 31.02 26.19 12.76
C ILE A 539 30.45 25.80 14.10
N VAL A 540 29.26 25.24 14.11
CA VAL A 540 28.58 24.75 15.32
C VAL A 540 28.16 23.32 15.10
N ILE A 541 28.65 22.40 15.93
CA ILE A 541 28.19 21.02 16.00
C ILE A 541 26.99 20.97 16.96
N ASN A 542 25.79 20.68 16.45
CA ASN A 542 24.54 20.69 17.21
C ASN A 542 23.98 19.26 17.35
N SER A 543 24.28 18.57 18.46
CA SER A 543 24.08 17.15 18.64
C SER A 543 23.23 16.80 19.87
N GLY A 544 22.57 15.63 19.82
CA GLY A 544 21.95 15.01 21.00
C GLY A 544 22.91 14.31 21.95
N ARG A 545 24.20 14.22 21.59
CA ARG A 545 25.23 13.62 22.44
C ARG A 545 25.51 14.44 23.68
N ASP A 546 25.98 13.75 24.74
CA ASP A 546 26.45 14.40 25.94
C ASP A 546 27.70 15.26 25.67
N HIS A 547 27.88 16.29 26.48
CA HIS A 547 28.96 17.25 26.28
C HIS A 547 30.37 16.69 26.57
N PHE A 548 30.50 15.68 27.42
CA PHE A 548 31.78 15.02 27.70
C PHE A 548 32.29 14.24 26.49
N THR A 549 31.39 13.53 25.82
CA THR A 549 31.70 12.78 24.60
C THR A 549 32.10 13.72 23.46
N LEU A 550 31.37 14.82 23.25
CA LEU A 550 31.73 15.82 22.24
C LEU A 550 33.06 16.49 22.55
N GLU A 551 33.34 16.83 23.83
CA GLU A 551 34.61 17.40 24.24
C GLU A 551 35.78 16.46 23.97
N LYS A 552 35.62 15.18 24.33
CA LYS A 552 36.64 14.13 24.08
C LYS A 552 36.98 13.97 22.61
N TRP A 553 35.96 14.06 21.73
CA TRP A 553 36.12 13.78 20.29
C TRP A 553 36.53 14.99 19.46
N LEU A 554 35.96 16.14 19.77
CA LEU A 554 36.09 17.37 18.95
C LEU A 554 36.64 18.59 19.72
N GLY A 555 36.93 18.45 21.00
CA GLY A 555 37.32 19.55 21.87
C GLY A 555 38.61 20.23 21.49
N SER A 556 39.48 19.55 20.70
CA SER A 556 40.72 20.14 20.15
C SER A 556 40.51 20.99 18.90
N LEU A 557 39.33 20.95 18.30
CA LEU A 557 39.00 21.72 17.09
C LEU A 557 38.48 23.13 17.47
N PRO A 558 38.77 24.17 16.67
CA PRO A 558 38.24 25.52 16.88
C PRO A 558 36.80 25.67 16.38
N VAL A 559 35.90 24.81 16.93
CA VAL A 559 34.47 24.78 16.61
C VAL A 559 33.62 25.01 17.86
N SER A 560 32.49 25.67 17.71
CA SER A 560 31.47 25.74 18.75
C SER A 560 30.69 24.45 18.78
N MET A 561 30.16 24.05 19.95
CA MET A 561 29.39 22.81 20.13
C MET A 561 28.14 23.08 20.93
N ALA A 562 27.05 22.45 20.56
CA ALA A 562 25.83 22.35 21.35
C ALA A 562 25.52 20.87 21.60
N ALA A 563 25.44 20.48 22.86
CA ALA A 563 25.23 19.12 23.33
C ALA A 563 23.85 18.96 23.97
N GLU A 564 23.37 17.72 24.03
CA GLU A 564 22.04 17.37 24.58
C GLU A 564 20.93 18.29 24.03
N HIS A 565 20.92 18.46 22.68
CA HIS A 565 19.97 19.30 21.93
C HIS A 565 19.97 20.79 22.34
N GLY A 566 21.12 21.34 22.74
CA GLY A 566 21.26 22.73 23.16
C GLY A 566 21.13 22.97 24.66
N ALA A 567 21.02 21.91 25.46
CA ALA A 567 21.06 22.00 26.93
C ALA A 567 22.42 22.47 27.43
N PHE A 568 23.47 22.14 26.71
CA PHE A 568 24.83 22.64 26.92
C PHE A 568 25.35 23.24 25.63
N TYR A 569 26.09 24.33 25.73
CA TYR A 569 26.81 24.91 24.58
C TYR A 569 28.22 25.32 24.96
N LYS A 570 29.16 25.14 24.03
CA LYS A 570 30.57 25.58 24.17
C LYS A 570 30.82 26.76 23.27
N GLU A 571 31.23 27.87 23.87
CA GLU A 571 31.60 29.09 23.17
C GLU A 571 32.94 29.61 23.71
N ASN A 572 33.87 30.00 22.86
CA ASN A 572 35.20 30.44 23.26
C ASN A 572 35.96 29.46 24.17
N GLY A 573 35.74 28.15 23.98
CA GLY A 573 36.41 27.12 24.74
C GLY A 573 35.78 26.80 26.13
N VAL A 574 34.68 27.49 26.49
CA VAL A 574 34.01 27.32 27.78
C VAL A 574 32.64 26.70 27.59
N TRP A 575 32.31 25.67 28.39
CA TRP A 575 30.97 25.09 28.41
C TRP A 575 30.03 25.91 29.29
N HIS A 576 28.84 26.16 28.77
CA HIS A 576 27.73 26.81 29.46
C HIS A 576 26.55 25.86 29.53
N LYS A 577 25.80 25.94 30.64
CA LYS A 577 24.61 25.14 30.84
C LYS A 577 23.35 26.00 30.74
N ASN A 578 22.43 25.61 29.85
CA ASN A 578 21.23 26.37 29.51
C ASN A 578 20.01 26.00 30.40
N ILE A 579 19.96 24.78 30.94
CA ILE A 579 18.83 24.28 31.74
C ILE A 579 19.29 23.66 33.05
N LYS A 580 18.39 23.59 34.05
CA LYS A 580 18.63 22.88 35.29
C LYS A 580 18.68 21.38 35.03
N LYS A 581 19.48 20.67 35.83
CA LYS A 581 19.50 19.21 35.83
C LYS A 581 18.08 18.69 36.13
N ILE A 582 17.64 17.70 35.33
CA ILE A 582 16.35 17.05 35.52
C ILE A 582 16.52 15.95 36.57
N GLU A 583 15.68 15.99 37.61
CA GLU A 583 15.55 14.88 38.54
C GLU A 583 14.57 13.87 38.02
N TRP A 584 15.06 12.71 37.61
CA TRP A 584 14.24 11.67 37.02
C TRP A 584 13.42 10.95 38.10
N GLY A 585 12.11 11.03 37.99
CA GLY A 585 11.21 10.31 38.90
C GLY A 585 11.37 8.79 38.77
N ALA A 586 11.39 8.10 39.94
CA ALA A 586 11.57 6.66 40.01
C ALA A 586 10.60 5.87 39.11
N GLY A 587 9.39 6.38 38.85
CA GLY A 587 8.40 5.74 37.97
C GLY A 587 8.82 5.68 36.52
N ILE A 588 9.44 6.75 35.97
CA ILE A 588 9.91 6.77 34.56
C ILE A 588 11.09 5.80 34.39
N LEU A 589 12.07 5.85 35.34
CA LEU A 589 13.23 4.96 35.28
C LEU A 589 12.83 3.48 35.38
N SER A 590 11.90 3.15 36.30
CA SER A 590 11.40 1.78 36.44
C SER A 590 10.72 1.25 35.19
N ILE A 591 9.94 2.10 34.49
CA ILE A 591 9.29 1.74 33.26
C ILE A 591 10.35 1.50 32.16
N LEU A 592 11.28 2.41 31.99
CA LEU A 592 12.36 2.27 31.00
C LEU A 592 13.19 1.00 31.27
N GLN A 593 13.55 0.72 32.52
CA GLN A 593 14.28 -0.50 32.88
C GLN A 593 13.48 -1.76 32.55
N MET A 594 12.18 -1.78 32.85
CA MET A 594 11.30 -2.88 32.47
C MET A 594 11.28 -3.14 30.95
N PHE A 595 11.32 -2.08 30.15
CA PHE A 595 11.38 -2.22 28.68
C PHE A 595 12.75 -2.72 28.22
N VAL A 596 13.85 -2.31 28.87
CA VAL A 596 15.19 -2.88 28.63
C VAL A 596 15.20 -4.37 28.90
N ASP A 597 14.71 -4.81 30.06
CA ASP A 597 14.70 -6.21 30.51
C ASP A 597 13.86 -7.11 29.56
N ARG A 598 12.81 -6.55 28.96
CA ARG A 598 11.87 -7.26 28.07
C ARG A 598 12.16 -7.12 26.57
N THR A 599 13.19 -6.37 26.21
CA THR A 599 13.56 -6.16 24.81
C THR A 599 15.05 -6.52 24.63
N PRO A 600 15.35 -7.74 24.17
CA PRO A 600 16.74 -8.19 24.03
C PRO A 600 17.57 -7.21 23.20
N ARG A 601 18.81 -6.93 23.65
CA ARG A 601 19.77 -6.02 23.03
C ARG A 601 19.36 -4.54 23.02
N SER A 602 18.32 -4.15 23.78
CA SER A 602 18.07 -2.73 24.05
C SER A 602 18.84 -2.30 25.29
N HIS A 603 19.09 -0.99 25.42
CA HIS A 603 19.74 -0.42 26.60
C HIS A 603 19.23 0.99 26.88
N LEU A 604 19.39 1.42 28.14
CA LEU A 604 19.03 2.75 28.59
C LEU A 604 20.31 3.59 28.78
N GLU A 605 20.35 4.74 28.12
CA GLU A 605 21.35 5.79 28.33
C GLU A 605 20.75 6.89 29.22
N VAL A 606 21.41 7.20 30.34
CA VAL A 606 20.98 8.24 31.28
C VAL A 606 21.92 9.44 31.10
N LYS A 607 21.40 10.54 30.57
CA LYS A 607 22.11 11.83 30.44
C LYS A 607 21.69 12.80 31.53
N GLU A 608 22.35 13.95 31.62
CA GLU A 608 21.97 14.96 32.62
C GLU A 608 20.57 15.54 32.37
N THR A 609 20.18 15.66 31.09
CA THR A 609 18.96 16.37 30.68
C THR A 609 18.03 15.52 29.82
N ALA A 610 18.41 14.24 29.53
CA ALA A 610 17.63 13.31 28.75
C ALA A 610 17.79 11.85 29.23
N LEU A 611 16.77 11.04 28.97
CA LEU A 611 16.83 9.58 29.05
C LEU A 611 16.60 9.02 27.65
N ALA A 612 17.49 8.16 27.16
CA ALA A 612 17.38 7.58 25.83
C ALA A 612 17.33 6.05 25.90
N TRP A 613 16.23 5.46 25.44
CA TRP A 613 16.09 4.02 25.30
C TRP A 613 16.42 3.63 23.87
N HIS A 614 17.55 2.93 23.70
CA HIS A 614 18.07 2.48 22.41
C HIS A 614 17.64 1.05 22.11
N TYR A 615 17.09 0.80 20.91
CA TYR A 615 16.64 -0.53 20.47
C TYR A 615 17.13 -0.92 19.06
N ARG A 616 18.20 -0.25 18.58
CA ARG A 616 18.74 -0.48 17.23
C ARG A 616 19.28 -1.88 17.01
N GLU A 617 19.83 -2.51 18.06
CA GLU A 617 20.34 -3.88 18.01
C GLU A 617 19.25 -4.95 18.23
N SER A 618 18.06 -4.55 18.66
CA SER A 618 16.92 -5.45 18.88
C SER A 618 16.35 -5.95 17.55
N ASP A 619 15.56 -7.05 17.62
CA ASP A 619 14.73 -7.45 16.49
C ASP A 619 13.89 -6.26 16.01
N ALA A 620 13.89 -6.00 14.70
CA ALA A 620 13.31 -4.78 14.13
C ALA A 620 11.83 -4.62 14.45
N TRP A 621 11.06 -5.71 14.35
CA TRP A 621 9.63 -5.69 14.64
C TRP A 621 9.34 -5.58 16.13
N LEU A 622 10.04 -6.37 16.98
CA LEU A 622 9.88 -6.32 18.44
C LEU A 622 10.26 -4.94 18.97
N GLY A 623 11.37 -4.38 18.48
CA GLY A 623 11.84 -3.05 18.87
C GLY A 623 10.82 -1.96 18.54
N THR A 624 10.25 -1.96 17.32
CA THR A 624 9.24 -0.98 16.90
C THR A 624 7.94 -1.13 17.72
N LEU A 625 7.46 -2.37 17.92
CA LEU A 625 6.29 -2.63 18.76
C LEU A 625 6.50 -2.12 20.20
N ARG A 626 7.68 -2.43 20.80
CA ARG A 626 8.02 -1.99 22.15
C ARG A 626 8.17 -0.49 22.26
N ALA A 627 8.70 0.17 21.22
CA ALA A 627 8.79 1.62 21.17
C ALA A 627 7.40 2.28 21.24
N GLN A 628 6.42 1.79 20.46
CA GLN A 628 5.05 2.27 20.53
C GLN A 628 4.41 2.03 21.90
N GLN A 629 4.60 0.85 22.50
CA GLN A 629 4.11 0.53 23.83
C GLN A 629 4.74 1.43 24.89
N LEU A 630 6.04 1.69 24.80
CA LEU A 630 6.78 2.58 25.72
C LEU A 630 6.23 4.00 25.67
N VAL A 631 6.06 4.55 24.46
CA VAL A 631 5.49 5.89 24.26
C VAL A 631 4.10 5.98 24.88
N ASN A 632 3.21 5.04 24.59
CA ASN A 632 1.85 5.01 25.14
C ASN A 632 1.84 4.90 26.68
N THR A 633 2.78 4.14 27.24
CA THR A 633 2.90 3.97 28.70
C THR A 633 3.40 5.25 29.38
N LEU A 634 4.33 5.96 28.74
CA LEU A 634 4.99 7.13 29.33
C LEU A 634 4.25 8.45 29.10
N ILE A 635 3.39 8.55 28.07
CA ILE A 635 2.80 9.83 27.64
C ILE A 635 2.11 10.59 28.78
N SER A 636 1.32 9.92 29.61
CA SER A 636 0.63 10.55 30.73
C SER A 636 1.57 11.00 31.86
N LEU A 637 2.62 10.22 32.11
CA LEU A 637 3.63 10.55 33.15
C LEU A 637 4.49 11.72 32.70
N CYS A 638 4.97 11.69 31.45
CA CYS A 638 5.78 12.75 30.88
C CYS A 638 5.01 14.07 30.79
N THR A 639 3.73 14.04 30.36
CA THR A 639 2.88 15.22 30.31
C THR A 639 2.72 15.88 31.70
N ARG A 640 2.50 15.09 32.74
CA ARG A 640 2.39 15.60 34.12
C ARG A 640 3.69 16.24 34.63
N GLN A 641 4.82 15.74 34.19
CA GLN A 641 6.15 16.26 34.57
C GLN A 641 6.68 17.31 33.59
N LYS A 642 5.88 17.74 32.62
CA LYS A 642 6.26 18.68 31.55
C LYS A 642 7.49 18.20 30.78
N LEU A 643 7.58 16.90 30.51
CA LEU A 643 8.60 16.26 29.69
C LEU A 643 8.04 15.92 28.31
N GLN A 644 8.90 15.97 27.31
CA GLN A 644 8.62 15.59 25.94
C GLN A 644 9.19 14.20 25.64
N ILE A 645 8.44 13.40 24.87
CA ILE A 645 8.90 12.13 24.34
C ILE A 645 9.21 12.36 22.84
N LEU A 646 10.42 12.05 22.44
CA LEU A 646 10.85 12.11 21.04
C LEU A 646 11.10 10.69 20.51
N GLN A 647 10.64 10.43 19.31
CA GLN A 647 10.92 9.20 18.58
C GLN A 647 11.96 9.52 17.49
N GLY A 648 13.21 9.13 17.75
CA GLY A 648 14.30 9.19 16.80
C GLY A 648 14.49 7.87 16.04
N ASN A 649 15.57 7.79 15.28
CA ASN A 649 15.92 6.59 14.53
C ASN A 649 16.35 5.44 15.45
N LYS A 650 15.40 4.55 15.79
CA LYS A 650 15.58 3.40 16.71
C LYS A 650 15.97 3.81 18.13
N VAL A 651 15.47 4.94 18.60
CA VAL A 651 15.63 5.47 19.94
C VAL A 651 14.36 6.18 20.39
N ILE A 652 13.98 6.02 21.65
CA ILE A 652 12.97 6.84 22.33
C ILE A 652 13.69 7.69 23.36
N GLU A 653 13.57 9.00 23.23
CA GLU A 653 14.22 9.96 24.13
C GLU A 653 13.17 10.74 24.93
N ILE A 654 13.42 10.91 26.22
CA ILE A 654 12.61 11.70 27.14
C ILE A 654 13.45 12.88 27.61
N LYS A 655 12.99 14.11 27.40
CA LYS A 655 13.74 15.35 27.74
C LYS A 655 12.81 16.52 28.08
N SER A 656 13.39 17.62 28.53
CA SER A 656 12.65 18.89 28.64
C SER A 656 12.28 19.44 27.27
N PRO A 657 11.08 20.01 27.08
CA PRO A 657 10.72 20.72 25.85
C PRO A 657 11.45 22.06 25.69
N ASP A 658 12.05 22.60 26.76
CA ASP A 658 12.67 23.93 26.75
C ASP A 658 13.97 23.99 25.90
N CYS A 659 14.59 22.83 25.64
CA CYS A 659 15.78 22.73 24.80
C CYS A 659 15.53 21.83 23.60
N ASN A 660 15.73 22.39 22.41
CA ASN A 660 15.74 21.67 21.15
C ASN A 660 16.80 22.27 20.22
N LYS A 661 17.12 21.60 19.12
CA LYS A 661 18.14 22.08 18.17
C LYS A 661 17.77 23.44 17.56
N GLY A 662 16.48 23.78 17.49
CA GLY A 662 16.00 25.08 17.00
C GLY A 662 16.22 26.24 17.99
N SER A 663 16.12 25.97 19.30
CA SER A 663 16.41 26.99 20.32
C SER A 663 17.85 27.46 20.26
N GLU A 664 18.81 26.57 19.97
CA GLU A 664 20.21 26.95 19.76
C GLU A 664 20.40 27.79 18.50
N VAL A 665 19.70 27.50 17.42
CA VAL A 665 19.69 28.37 16.22
C VAL A 665 19.20 29.78 16.56
N GLY A 666 18.10 29.87 17.32
CA GLY A 666 17.56 31.13 17.79
C GLY A 666 18.60 31.96 18.61
N ARG A 667 19.31 31.27 19.53
CA ARG A 667 20.39 31.88 20.34
C ARG A 667 21.53 32.44 19.46
N LEU A 668 21.99 31.63 18.50
CA LEU A 668 23.09 32.02 17.61
C LEU A 668 22.73 33.21 16.70
N LEU A 669 21.51 33.22 16.15
CA LEU A 669 21.05 34.30 15.25
C LEU A 669 20.70 35.58 16.00
N ALA A 670 20.34 35.52 17.28
CA ALA A 670 20.12 36.69 18.13
C ALA A 670 21.44 37.40 18.48
N ASN A 671 22.51 36.63 18.66
CA ASN A 671 23.80 37.14 19.11
C ASN A 671 24.68 37.69 17.99
N ARG A 672 24.50 37.23 16.74
CA ARG A 672 25.37 37.64 15.62
C ARG A 672 24.59 37.61 14.29
N ARG A 673 24.90 38.52 13.39
CA ARG A 673 24.38 38.54 12.03
C ARG A 673 25.29 37.74 11.10
N TYR A 674 24.66 36.91 10.25
CA TYR A 674 25.33 36.07 9.26
C TYR A 674 24.78 36.37 7.86
N ASP A 675 25.67 36.47 6.87
CA ASP A 675 25.31 36.68 5.44
C ASP A 675 24.96 35.34 4.77
N PHE A 676 25.48 34.23 5.31
CA PHE A 676 25.27 32.90 4.82
C PHE A 676 25.00 31.94 6.00
N VAL A 677 23.93 31.17 5.91
CA VAL A 677 23.57 30.16 6.92
C VAL A 677 23.31 28.87 6.22
N ILE A 678 23.98 27.80 6.64
CA ILE A 678 23.74 26.44 6.19
C ILE A 678 23.56 25.51 7.39
N ALA A 679 22.57 24.63 7.32
CA ALA A 679 22.32 23.61 8.34
C ALA A 679 22.15 22.23 7.70
N MET A 680 22.69 21.20 8.33
CA MET A 680 22.62 19.80 7.88
C MET A 680 22.22 18.88 9.02
N GLY A 681 21.30 17.95 8.76
CA GLY A 681 20.83 16.98 9.76
C GLY A 681 20.02 15.83 9.14
N ASP A 682 19.92 14.69 9.84
CA ASP A 682 19.27 13.48 9.34
C ASP A 682 18.01 13.07 10.11
N ASP A 683 17.85 13.48 11.38
CA ASP A 683 16.78 13.00 12.26
C ASP A 683 15.61 13.99 12.39
N THR A 684 14.57 13.59 13.08
CA THR A 684 13.37 14.39 13.40
C THR A 684 13.69 15.59 14.28
N THR A 685 14.69 15.49 15.14
CA THR A 685 15.18 16.61 15.98
C THR A 685 15.79 17.75 15.17
N ASP A 686 16.22 17.47 13.93
CA ASP A 686 16.76 18.50 13.02
C ASP A 686 15.67 19.32 12.33
N GLU A 687 14.42 18.83 12.32
CA GLU A 687 13.30 19.61 11.80
C GLU A 687 13.11 20.90 12.62
N ASP A 688 13.28 20.84 13.94
CA ASP A 688 13.26 22.04 14.80
C ASP A 688 14.36 23.02 14.41
N MET A 689 15.57 22.49 14.08
CA MET A 689 16.69 23.31 13.59
C MET A 689 16.32 23.99 12.27
N PHE A 690 15.78 23.24 11.30
CA PHE A 690 15.42 23.76 9.98
C PHE A 690 14.30 24.79 10.04
N GLN A 691 13.29 24.58 10.90
CA GLN A 691 12.18 25.53 11.09
C GLN A 691 12.61 26.87 11.71
N ALA A 692 13.65 26.84 12.57
CA ALA A 692 14.18 28.03 13.22
C ALA A 692 15.06 28.86 12.31
N LEU A 693 15.43 28.39 11.12
CA LEU A 693 16.29 29.08 10.17
C LEU A 693 15.57 30.24 9.44
N PRO A 694 16.28 31.31 9.07
CA PRO A 694 15.74 32.34 8.19
C PRO A 694 15.46 31.75 6.79
N LYS A 695 14.47 32.28 6.08
CA LYS A 695 14.07 31.82 4.73
C LYS A 695 15.20 31.80 3.69
N SER A 696 16.25 32.63 3.89
CA SER A 696 17.41 32.68 3.01
C SER A 696 18.44 31.58 3.28
N ALA A 697 18.32 30.86 4.39
CA ALA A 697 19.23 29.81 4.79
C ALA A 697 19.13 28.55 3.90
N ILE A 698 20.19 27.78 3.89
CA ILE A 698 20.33 26.53 3.18
C ILE A 698 20.15 25.40 4.21
N ALA A 699 18.99 24.77 4.23
CA ALA A 699 18.69 23.62 5.07
C ALA A 699 18.80 22.34 4.23
N ILE A 700 19.65 21.41 4.65
CA ILE A 700 19.94 20.15 3.93
C ILE A 700 19.57 18.97 4.82
N LYS A 701 18.57 18.22 4.41
CA LYS A 701 18.21 16.93 5.04
C LYS A 701 19.06 15.80 4.47
N ILE A 702 19.47 14.87 5.32
CA ILE A 702 20.31 13.73 4.94
C ILE A 702 19.48 12.44 4.98
N GLY A 703 19.59 11.60 3.95
CA GLY A 703 19.03 10.25 3.90
C GLY A 703 17.51 10.15 3.86
N SER A 704 16.80 11.08 4.48
CA SER A 704 15.34 11.14 4.50
C SER A 704 14.83 12.43 3.89
N VAL A 705 13.51 12.55 3.79
CA VAL A 705 12.85 13.71 3.23
C VAL A 705 12.35 14.60 4.35
N SER A 706 12.44 15.92 4.14
CA SER A 706 11.94 16.94 5.05
C SER A 706 11.06 17.95 4.32
N GLU A 707 10.00 18.39 4.98
CA GLU A 707 9.21 19.53 4.50
C GLU A 707 9.92 20.86 4.81
N ALA A 708 10.57 20.95 5.97
CA ALA A 708 11.25 22.16 6.43
C ALA A 708 12.58 22.41 5.70
N ALA A 709 13.32 21.38 5.32
CA ALA A 709 14.55 21.53 4.56
C ALA A 709 14.26 21.86 3.08
N ASN A 710 15.04 22.80 2.52
CA ASN A 710 14.91 23.19 1.12
C ASN A 710 15.80 22.37 0.16
N TYR A 711 16.75 21.60 0.70
CA TYR A 711 17.61 20.70 -0.05
C TYR A 711 17.74 19.33 0.62
N HIS A 712 18.26 18.36 -0.14
CA HIS A 712 18.39 16.98 0.32
C HIS A 712 19.63 16.32 -0.29
N LEU A 713 20.40 15.60 0.56
CA LEU A 713 21.44 14.65 0.17
C LEU A 713 20.97 13.23 0.38
N SER A 714 21.24 12.36 -0.57
CA SER A 714 20.67 11.00 -0.60
C SER A 714 21.20 10.09 0.51
N ALA A 715 22.45 10.27 0.91
CA ALA A 715 23.11 9.43 1.90
C ALA A 715 24.06 10.24 2.79
N GLN A 716 24.34 9.72 3.96
CA GLN A 716 25.34 10.27 4.87
C GLN A 716 26.74 10.35 4.20
N SER A 717 27.09 9.37 3.36
CA SER A 717 28.35 9.35 2.60
C SER A 717 28.55 10.55 1.68
N ASP A 718 27.49 11.27 1.32
CA ASP A 718 27.54 12.45 0.43
C ASP A 718 27.92 13.74 1.18
N VAL A 719 27.86 13.72 2.53
CA VAL A 719 28.05 14.90 3.37
C VAL A 719 29.50 15.41 3.33
N LEU A 720 30.47 14.53 3.57
CA LEU A 720 31.89 14.93 3.57
C LEU A 720 32.37 15.41 2.19
N PRO A 721 32.02 14.74 1.07
CA PRO A 721 32.26 15.27 -0.28
C PRO A 721 31.63 16.64 -0.52
N PHE A 722 30.39 16.87 -0.05
CA PHE A 722 29.73 18.16 -0.15
C PHE A 722 30.48 19.24 0.65
N LEU A 723 30.81 19.00 1.91
CA LEU A 723 31.59 19.95 2.74
C LEU A 723 32.95 20.23 2.13
N ARG A 724 33.66 19.24 1.59
CA ARG A 724 34.91 19.38 0.87
C ARG A 724 34.75 20.27 -0.37
N SER A 725 33.61 20.21 -1.06
CA SER A 725 33.35 21.05 -2.23
C SER A 725 33.30 22.54 -1.90
N LEU A 726 32.94 22.90 -0.67
CA LEU A 726 32.94 24.29 -0.20
C LEU A 726 34.38 24.83 0.00
N LEU A 727 35.33 23.93 0.30
CA LEU A 727 36.77 24.29 0.52
C LEU A 727 37.55 24.50 -0.78
N CYS A 728 37.18 23.85 -1.87
CA CYS A 728 37.89 23.97 -3.14
C CYS A 728 37.68 25.36 -3.77
N LEU A 729 38.72 26.11 -4.05
CA LEU A 729 38.66 27.36 -4.85
C LEU A 729 38.03 27.04 -6.23
N LEU A 730 37.10 27.86 -6.69
CA LEU A 730 36.68 27.85 -8.09
C LEU A 730 37.93 28.23 -8.93
N TYR A 731 38.48 27.26 -9.66
CA TYR A 731 39.30 27.59 -10.81
C TYR A 731 38.37 28.29 -11.81
N THR A 732 38.33 29.60 -11.82
CA THR A 732 37.80 30.35 -12.95
C THR A 732 38.71 30.02 -14.14
N SER A 733 38.13 29.51 -15.20
CA SER A 733 38.75 29.31 -16.51
C SER A 733 38.98 30.71 -17.20
N ASP A 734 39.74 31.58 -16.56
CA ASP A 734 40.23 32.85 -17.15
C ASP A 734 41.72 32.78 -17.37
N ALA A 735 42.22 31.66 -17.89
CA ALA A 735 43.61 31.52 -18.35
C ALA A 735 43.66 30.83 -19.70
N ALA A 736 42.82 31.29 -20.65
CA ALA A 736 42.90 30.87 -22.05
C ALA A 736 42.72 32.06 -23.00
N ASP A 737 43.26 33.24 -22.64
CA ASP A 737 43.50 34.35 -23.59
C ASP A 737 44.76 35.10 -23.18
N ASP A 738 45.91 34.46 -23.36
CA ASP A 738 47.18 35.11 -23.56
C ASP A 738 48.23 34.07 -24.06
N LYS A 739 48.15 33.82 -25.38
CA LYS A 739 49.28 33.61 -26.28
C LYS A 739 48.78 33.35 -27.71
N ALA A 740 48.82 34.45 -28.47
CA ALA A 740 49.01 34.60 -29.91
C ALA A 740 48.60 33.50 -30.86
#